data_ba39c8304fae81f8bd59fe6c2156178d
#
_entry.id   ba39c8304fae81f8bd59fe6c2156178d
#
_cell.length_a   1.000
_cell.length_b   1.000
_cell.length_c   1.000
_cell.angle_alpha   90.00
_cell.angle_beta   90.00
_cell.angle_gamma   90.00
#
_symmetry.space_group_name_H-M   'P 1'
#
loop_
_entity.id
_entity.type
_entity.pdbx_description
1 polymer ?
#
loop_
_entity_poly.entity_id
_entity_poly.type
_entity_poly.pdbx_seq_one_letter_code
_entity_poly.pdbx_strand_id
1 'polypeptide(L)'
;MDCELAADVAAQDFTQELDTRHFEYLVVLWLAPHRRMHCRRSVGSPQWRTGAGREERFRMAETATDLGYPAETDVSGIDGIVSVPAAFDRTVERFPDAVAYRTVDDSTRLTWSQVRDEVRAWSAAMHGIGVRRHGSVALLMVNRPEHLIADLASIHLGAASTSIYNTMPPADMAYVVADAGAELLVTQAAFVPAIRAAVLNHGLELRHLVVFDCDTTELEPIAGVVLHSPASFLQRGPGPDFDFEQSWRTVDSEDICHVIYTSGTTGTPKGVELSHRSALACADVYRTVAPVAPGRRLLSAFPLAHAAERVVTYFLPIVQGHCVTFCDDVRQLSRYYIEVRPAYVFMTPRSLERFKATIERNIALEEDPTRRAQMRRAVELGSEVFAAEQSGTPLTDAVRREWRATGETRREILASVGLDGVEYAGVGAAPVTVDLMAFFLGLGLSAREGYGLTESGGPTALGRLQQPYRVGYAGCASPGMEIKLADDGEVLLRGTGMMTRYRNDPGATEAAFDEDGWYKTGDIGVLNELGQLRMVDRKKELIINSNGKNMSPVKIESRIKNSGTLVGQVVAFGDSRPFVTALITLDPEGLEVFQKNNDIEPGTSVHELADNAAVRAALQAQIDRANEQLSEVERVRAWTLLTEDWPVGGDELTPTMKLRRRSITTKYADRIDGLYA
;
A
#
# COMPACT_ATOMS: atom_id res chain seq x y z
N MET A 1 -48.26 1.87 -24.04
CA MET A 1 -48.46 3.18 -23.38
C MET A 1 -48.63 2.92 -21.89
N ASP A 2 -47.62 2.28 -21.22
CA ASP A 2 -47.62 2.04 -19.76
C ASP A 2 -46.26 1.48 -19.27
N CYS A 3 -45.17 1.92 -19.90
CA CYS A 3 -43.80 1.57 -19.44
C CYS A 3 -42.86 2.79 -19.27
N GLU A 4 -43.29 4.01 -19.57
CA GLU A 4 -42.45 5.22 -19.45
C GLU A 4 -42.71 6.02 -18.17
N LEU A 5 -43.80 5.74 -17.44
CA LEU A 5 -44.12 6.46 -16.19
C LEU A 5 -43.54 5.81 -14.93
N ALA A 6 -42.92 4.63 -15.02
CA ALA A 6 -42.26 3.98 -13.89
C ALA A 6 -40.76 4.28 -13.78
N ALA A 7 -40.17 4.88 -14.79
CA ALA A 7 -38.75 5.25 -14.79
C ALA A 7 -38.49 6.63 -14.17
N ASP A 8 -39.42 7.56 -14.27
CA ASP A 8 -39.27 8.93 -13.74
C ASP A 8 -39.53 9.05 -12.22
N VAL A 9 -40.22 8.11 -11.61
CA VAL A 9 -40.44 8.12 -10.15
C VAL A 9 -39.27 7.49 -9.39
N ALA A 10 -38.48 6.61 -10.04
CA ALA A 10 -37.29 6.02 -9.43
C ALA A 10 -36.05 6.95 -9.49
N ALA A 11 -36.07 7.97 -10.35
CA ALA A 11 -34.96 8.91 -10.49
C ALA A 11 -35.07 10.13 -9.54
N GLN A 12 -36.24 10.42 -8.99
CA GLN A 12 -36.45 11.56 -8.09
C GLN A 12 -36.21 11.25 -6.61
N ASP A 13 -36.27 9.97 -6.20
CA ASP A 13 -36.00 9.59 -4.80
C ASP A 13 -34.52 9.27 -4.51
N PHE A 14 -33.64 9.27 -5.55
CA PHE A 14 -32.21 8.96 -5.38
C PHE A 14 -31.31 10.18 -5.21
N THR A 15 -31.85 11.39 -5.23
CA THR A 15 -31.06 12.63 -5.16
C THR A 15 -31.12 13.38 -3.82
N GLN A 16 -31.80 12.87 -2.80
CA GLN A 16 -31.93 13.56 -1.52
C GLN A 16 -31.29 12.91 -0.30
N GLU A 17 -30.65 11.74 -0.42
CA GLU A 17 -29.88 11.11 0.68
C GLU A 17 -28.53 10.56 0.23
N LEU A 18 -27.68 11.41 -0.30
CA LEU A 18 -26.23 11.18 -0.28
C LEU A 18 -25.65 11.90 0.94
N ASP A 19 -26.04 11.42 2.11
CA ASP A 19 -25.38 11.74 3.36
C ASP A 19 -23.93 11.20 3.32
N THR A 20 -23.04 11.97 3.90
CA THR A 20 -21.57 11.77 4.01
C THR A 20 -21.09 10.38 4.44
N ARG A 21 -21.98 9.46 4.77
CA ARG A 21 -21.69 8.10 5.21
C ARG A 21 -21.27 7.11 4.11
N HIS A 22 -21.47 7.43 2.84
CA HIS A 22 -21.12 6.52 1.74
C HIS A 22 -19.67 6.67 1.26
N PHE A 23 -18.97 7.71 1.67
CA PHE A 23 -17.54 7.89 1.36
C PHE A 23 -16.60 7.07 2.26
N GLU A 24 -17.06 6.67 3.44
CA GLU A 24 -16.28 5.90 4.41
C GLU A 24 -16.05 4.42 3.99
N TYR A 25 -16.86 3.91 3.07
CA TYR A 25 -16.83 2.49 2.66
C TYR A 25 -15.79 2.13 1.59
N LEU A 26 -15.19 3.08 0.89
CA LEU A 26 -14.33 2.78 -0.26
C LEU A 26 -12.97 2.16 0.08
N VAL A 27 -12.52 2.24 1.32
CA VAL A 27 -11.28 1.58 1.78
C VAL A 27 -11.58 0.31 2.59
N VAL A 28 -12.75 0.24 3.20
CA VAL A 28 -13.18 -0.92 4.02
C VAL A 28 -13.85 -2.01 3.16
N LEU A 29 -14.50 -1.65 2.04
CA LEU A 29 -15.17 -2.59 1.12
C LEU A 29 -14.22 -3.35 0.17
N TRP A 30 -13.00 -3.47 0.52
CA TRP A 30 -12.03 -4.24 -0.25
C TRP A 30 -12.38 -5.74 -0.36
N LEU A 31 -13.40 -6.23 0.30
CA LEU A 31 -13.68 -7.66 0.45
C LEU A 31 -15.13 -8.08 0.72
N ALA A 32 -16.15 -7.38 0.27
CA ALA A 32 -17.50 -7.95 0.40
C ALA A 32 -17.82 -8.91 -0.78
N PRO A 33 -18.28 -10.14 -0.53
CA PRO A 33 -18.73 -11.04 -1.59
C PRO A 33 -20.07 -10.58 -2.16
N HIS A 34 -20.23 -10.76 -3.46
CA HIS A 34 -21.39 -10.40 -4.28
C HIS A 34 -22.75 -10.75 -3.66
N ARG A 35 -23.60 -9.77 -3.38
CA ARG A 35 -25.05 -9.97 -3.34
C ARG A 35 -25.58 -10.04 -4.77
N ARG A 36 -26.09 -11.22 -5.17
CA ARG A 36 -26.77 -11.46 -6.43
C ARG A 36 -28.06 -10.65 -6.49
N MET A 37 -28.16 -9.71 -7.42
CA MET A 37 -29.47 -9.29 -7.91
C MET A 37 -30.07 -10.44 -8.71
N HIS A 38 -31.23 -10.93 -8.24
CA HIS A 38 -32.00 -11.93 -8.97
C HIS A 38 -32.65 -11.33 -10.22
N CYS A 39 -32.03 -11.52 -11.36
CA CYS A 39 -32.74 -11.49 -12.64
C CYS A 39 -32.97 -12.94 -13.03
N ARG A 40 -34.21 -13.41 -12.90
CA ARG A 40 -34.63 -14.73 -13.41
C ARG A 40 -34.55 -14.73 -14.92
N ARG A 41 -33.54 -15.37 -15.48
CA ARG A 41 -33.66 -16.13 -16.74
C ARG A 41 -32.86 -17.42 -16.58
N SER A 42 -33.58 -18.51 -16.80
CA SER A 42 -33.11 -19.87 -16.82
C SER A 42 -31.99 -20.05 -17.83
N VAL A 43 -30.77 -20.31 -17.36
CA VAL A 43 -29.73 -20.99 -18.14
C VAL A 43 -29.03 -21.93 -17.16
N GLY A 44 -28.90 -23.19 -17.58
CA GLY A 44 -28.48 -24.32 -16.78
C GLY A 44 -27.14 -24.15 -16.11
N SER A 45 -26.99 -24.90 -15.03
CA SER A 45 -25.74 -25.08 -14.29
C SER A 45 -24.55 -25.30 -15.22
N PRO A 46 -23.41 -24.59 -15.04
CA PRO A 46 -22.19 -24.89 -15.78
C PRO A 46 -21.65 -26.24 -15.28
N GLN A 47 -21.90 -27.29 -16.02
CA GLN A 47 -21.13 -28.52 -15.90
C GLN A 47 -19.69 -28.21 -16.31
N TRP A 48 -18.79 -28.36 -15.39
CA TRP A 48 -17.33 -28.31 -15.63
C TRP A 48 -16.97 -29.52 -16.52
N ARG A 49 -16.89 -29.30 -17.83
CA ARG A 49 -16.34 -30.30 -18.75
C ARG A 49 -14.83 -30.34 -18.60
N THR A 50 -14.34 -31.48 -18.16
CA THR A 50 -12.93 -31.84 -18.20
C THR A 50 -12.42 -31.87 -19.64
N GLY A 51 -11.32 -31.18 -19.91
CA GLY A 51 -10.43 -31.49 -21.04
C GLY A 51 -10.20 -30.43 -22.11
N ALA A 52 -11.14 -29.54 -22.44
CA ALA A 52 -10.94 -28.56 -23.52
C ALA A 52 -11.05 -27.07 -23.07
N GLY A 53 -11.51 -26.80 -21.86
CA GLY A 53 -11.70 -25.44 -21.36
C GLY A 53 -10.57 -24.93 -20.45
N ARG A 54 -9.52 -25.73 -20.22
CA ARG A 54 -8.38 -25.33 -19.38
C ARG A 54 -7.31 -24.55 -20.13
N GLU A 55 -7.12 -24.81 -21.41
CA GLU A 55 -6.14 -24.07 -22.22
C GLU A 55 -6.54 -22.62 -22.48
N GLU A 56 -7.83 -22.29 -22.52
CA GLU A 56 -8.29 -20.91 -22.68
C GLU A 56 -8.25 -20.06 -21.37
N ARG A 57 -8.16 -20.68 -20.18
CA ARG A 57 -8.09 -19.95 -18.91
C ARG A 57 -6.68 -19.56 -18.49
N PHE A 58 -5.68 -20.23 -19.00
CA PHE A 58 -4.30 -19.79 -18.93
C PHE A 58 -3.94 -19.05 -20.23
N ARG A 59 -4.50 -17.86 -20.44
CA ARG A 59 -3.77 -16.90 -21.28
C ARG A 59 -2.40 -16.79 -20.65
N MET A 60 -1.37 -17.29 -21.38
CA MET A 60 0.01 -17.09 -20.95
C MET A 60 0.19 -15.60 -20.68
N ALA A 61 0.69 -15.28 -19.51
CA ALA A 61 0.96 -13.90 -19.19
C ALA A 61 1.83 -13.29 -20.30
N GLU A 62 1.44 -12.14 -20.84
CA GLU A 62 2.24 -11.43 -21.86
C GLU A 62 3.70 -11.35 -21.40
N THR A 63 4.60 -11.74 -22.28
CA THR A 63 6.05 -11.69 -22.02
C THR A 63 6.58 -10.27 -22.23
N ALA A 64 7.82 -10.01 -21.81
CA ALA A 64 8.49 -8.75 -22.10
C ALA A 64 8.51 -8.45 -23.61
N THR A 65 8.69 -9.48 -24.45
CA THR A 65 8.69 -9.35 -25.91
C THR A 65 7.31 -8.97 -26.45
N ASP A 66 6.22 -9.51 -25.89
CA ASP A 66 4.85 -9.13 -26.27
C ASP A 66 4.53 -7.67 -25.91
N LEU A 67 5.22 -7.12 -24.91
CA LEU A 67 5.16 -5.72 -24.52
C LEU A 67 6.13 -4.82 -25.31
N GLY A 68 6.89 -5.37 -26.28
CA GLY A 68 7.81 -4.63 -27.13
C GLY A 68 9.23 -4.45 -26.55
N TYR A 69 9.57 -5.11 -25.46
CA TYR A 69 10.92 -5.09 -24.90
C TYR A 69 11.82 -6.15 -25.56
N PRO A 70 13.12 -5.87 -25.79
CA PRO A 70 14.07 -6.85 -26.30
C PRO A 70 14.18 -8.08 -25.38
N ALA A 71 14.41 -9.27 -25.99
CA ALA A 71 14.52 -10.53 -25.24
C ALA A 71 15.72 -10.56 -24.28
N GLU A 72 16.81 -9.91 -24.66
CA GLU A 72 18.03 -9.79 -23.86
C GLU A 72 18.34 -8.31 -23.62
N THR A 73 18.09 -7.84 -22.41
CA THR A 73 18.40 -6.45 -22.02
C THR A 73 19.05 -6.46 -20.64
N ASP A 74 20.23 -5.87 -20.54
CA ASP A 74 20.93 -5.72 -19.27
C ASP A 74 20.24 -4.67 -18.38
N VAL A 75 20.26 -4.89 -17.07
CA VAL A 75 19.72 -3.95 -16.07
C VAL A 75 20.73 -2.83 -15.88
N SER A 76 20.44 -1.66 -16.45
CA SER A 76 21.30 -0.48 -16.29
C SER A 76 21.10 0.17 -14.92
N GLY A 77 22.22 0.60 -14.30
CA GLY A 77 22.19 1.44 -13.10
C GLY A 77 21.84 2.90 -13.38
N ILE A 78 21.90 3.71 -12.33
CA ILE A 78 21.67 5.17 -12.39
C ILE A 78 22.95 5.98 -12.58
N ASP A 79 24.08 5.34 -12.91
CA ASP A 79 25.36 6.01 -13.04
C ASP A 79 25.29 7.15 -14.09
N GLY A 80 25.67 8.35 -13.68
CA GLY A 80 25.60 9.55 -14.51
C GLY A 80 24.20 10.15 -14.69
N ILE A 81 23.15 9.58 -14.08
CA ILE A 81 21.78 10.09 -14.10
C ILE A 81 21.57 11.00 -12.91
N VAL A 82 21.25 12.26 -13.17
CA VAL A 82 21.13 13.30 -12.13
C VAL A 82 19.69 13.55 -11.67
N SER A 83 18.69 13.21 -12.50
CA SER A 83 17.27 13.49 -12.19
C SER A 83 16.34 12.40 -12.70
N VAL A 84 15.12 12.32 -12.15
CA VAL A 84 14.09 11.39 -12.62
C VAL A 84 13.69 11.67 -14.07
N PRO A 85 13.54 12.94 -14.53
CA PRO A 85 13.36 13.23 -15.96
C PRO A 85 14.49 12.67 -16.84
N ALA A 86 15.75 12.78 -16.41
CA ALA A 86 16.87 12.22 -17.18
C ALA A 86 16.83 10.67 -17.24
N ALA A 87 16.41 10.02 -16.14
CA ALA A 87 16.18 8.57 -16.14
C ALA A 87 15.03 8.18 -17.07
N PHE A 88 13.96 8.95 -17.09
CA PHE A 88 12.80 8.75 -17.95
C PHE A 88 13.20 8.88 -19.43
N ASP A 89 13.89 9.96 -19.82
CA ASP A 89 14.33 10.20 -21.19
C ASP A 89 15.23 9.05 -21.68
N ARG A 90 16.20 8.61 -20.86
CA ARG A 90 17.02 7.44 -21.16
C ARG A 90 16.20 6.17 -21.41
N THR A 91 15.14 5.95 -20.64
CA THR A 91 14.28 4.77 -20.79
C THR A 91 13.42 4.86 -22.05
N VAL A 92 12.94 6.06 -22.38
CA VAL A 92 12.27 6.33 -23.67
C VAL A 92 13.20 6.05 -24.84
N GLU A 93 14.47 6.50 -24.77
CA GLU A 93 15.47 6.23 -25.84
C GLU A 93 15.74 4.73 -26.01
N ARG A 94 15.77 3.98 -24.91
CA ARG A 94 16.05 2.52 -24.95
C ARG A 94 14.85 1.70 -25.43
N PHE A 95 13.64 2.10 -25.09
CA PHE A 95 12.41 1.30 -25.28
C PHE A 95 11.25 2.12 -25.85
N PRO A 96 11.45 2.91 -26.94
CA PRO A 96 10.48 3.91 -27.42
C PRO A 96 9.10 3.30 -27.72
N ASP A 97 9.07 2.10 -28.29
CA ASP A 97 7.85 1.42 -28.74
C ASP A 97 7.31 0.40 -27.74
N ALA A 98 8.03 0.18 -26.64
CA ALA A 98 7.59 -0.74 -25.60
C ALA A 98 6.51 -0.11 -24.73
N VAL A 99 5.58 -0.95 -24.24
CA VAL A 99 4.46 -0.51 -23.39
C VAL A 99 4.96 -0.08 -22.04
N ALA A 100 4.72 1.18 -21.70
CA ALA A 100 5.04 1.77 -20.40
C ALA A 100 3.85 1.67 -19.44
N TYR A 101 2.69 2.16 -19.87
CA TYR A 101 1.48 2.27 -19.05
C TYR A 101 0.29 1.61 -19.74
N ARG A 102 -0.53 0.91 -18.94
CA ARG A 102 -1.78 0.31 -19.42
C ARG A 102 -2.82 0.17 -18.31
N THR A 103 -4.09 0.10 -18.70
CA THR A 103 -5.18 -0.39 -17.85
C THR A 103 -5.33 -1.90 -17.98
N VAL A 104 -6.02 -2.55 -17.03
CA VAL A 104 -6.21 -4.01 -17.05
C VAL A 104 -7.01 -4.48 -18.27
N ASP A 105 -7.99 -3.68 -18.69
CA ASP A 105 -8.85 -3.93 -19.87
C ASP A 105 -8.22 -3.49 -21.20
N ASP A 106 -7.00 -2.97 -21.18
CA ASP A 106 -6.31 -2.37 -22.34
C ASP A 106 -7.05 -1.21 -23.02
N SER A 107 -8.03 -0.59 -22.36
CA SER A 107 -8.67 0.63 -22.87
C SER A 107 -7.67 1.77 -23.01
N THR A 108 -6.63 1.77 -22.19
CA THR A 108 -5.45 2.62 -22.32
C THR A 108 -4.21 1.74 -22.39
N ARG A 109 -3.39 1.95 -23.44
CA ARG A 109 -2.10 1.28 -23.64
C ARG A 109 -1.13 2.26 -24.29
N LEU A 110 -0.17 2.76 -23.53
CA LEU A 110 0.76 3.79 -23.96
C LEU A 110 2.19 3.24 -24.00
N THR A 111 2.89 3.50 -25.10
CA THR A 111 4.34 3.24 -25.19
C THR A 111 5.12 4.33 -24.46
N TRP A 112 6.42 4.08 -24.20
CA TRP A 112 7.29 5.07 -23.59
C TRP A 112 7.34 6.38 -24.39
N SER A 113 7.38 6.30 -25.73
CA SER A 113 7.31 7.50 -26.61
C SER A 113 5.99 8.25 -26.42
N GLN A 114 4.86 7.55 -26.39
CA GLN A 114 3.56 8.17 -26.20
C GLN A 114 3.44 8.83 -24.82
N VAL A 115 3.95 8.16 -23.76
CA VAL A 115 4.00 8.78 -22.42
C VAL A 115 4.82 10.07 -22.45
N ARG A 116 5.97 10.09 -23.16
CA ARG A 116 6.78 11.31 -23.30
C ARG A 116 6.02 12.43 -24.01
N ASP A 117 5.26 12.12 -25.05
CA ASP A 117 4.47 13.10 -25.78
C ASP A 117 3.37 13.71 -24.89
N GLU A 118 2.69 12.88 -24.11
CA GLU A 118 1.73 13.35 -23.09
C GLU A 118 2.41 14.22 -22.02
N VAL A 119 3.52 13.76 -21.45
CA VAL A 119 4.30 14.53 -20.46
C VAL A 119 4.70 15.90 -21.02
N ARG A 120 5.14 15.97 -22.29
CA ARG A 120 5.48 17.23 -22.95
C ARG A 120 4.27 18.15 -23.05
N ALA A 121 3.11 17.63 -23.47
CA ALA A 121 1.89 18.41 -23.61
C ALA A 121 1.41 18.95 -22.25
N TRP A 122 1.42 18.12 -21.22
CA TRP A 122 1.07 18.51 -19.86
C TRP A 122 2.06 19.52 -19.26
N SER A 123 3.37 19.34 -19.46
CA SER A 123 4.40 20.31 -19.04
C SER A 123 4.19 21.68 -19.70
N ALA A 124 3.88 21.69 -21.01
CA ALA A 124 3.59 22.92 -21.74
C ALA A 124 2.37 23.66 -21.14
N ALA A 125 1.27 22.96 -20.89
CA ALA A 125 0.07 23.53 -20.30
C ALA A 125 0.30 24.02 -18.85
N MET A 126 1.01 23.25 -18.04
CA MET A 126 1.40 23.64 -16.67
C MET A 126 2.28 24.90 -16.69
N HIS A 127 3.26 24.96 -17.61
CA HIS A 127 4.09 26.14 -17.79
C HIS A 127 3.24 27.36 -18.22
N GLY A 128 2.23 27.14 -19.08
CA GLY A 128 1.31 28.19 -19.56
C GLY A 128 0.49 28.84 -18.45
N ILE A 129 0.19 28.12 -17.36
CA ILE A 129 -0.51 28.67 -16.18
C ILE A 129 0.42 29.15 -15.07
N GLY A 130 1.74 29.09 -15.28
CA GLY A 130 2.71 29.65 -14.33
C GLY A 130 3.44 28.64 -13.45
N VAL A 131 3.28 27.32 -13.63
CA VAL A 131 4.11 26.32 -12.93
C VAL A 131 5.58 26.48 -13.38
N ARG A 132 6.48 26.58 -12.44
CA ARG A 132 7.93 26.81 -12.67
C ARG A 132 8.76 25.93 -11.77
N ARG A 133 10.08 25.88 -12.04
CA ARG A 133 11.05 25.23 -11.15
C ARG A 133 10.88 25.72 -9.71
N HIS A 134 10.97 24.79 -8.76
CA HIS A 134 10.68 24.97 -7.33
C HIS A 134 9.22 25.29 -6.97
N GLY A 135 8.31 25.26 -7.95
CA GLY A 135 6.86 25.28 -7.71
C GLY A 135 6.35 23.93 -7.20
N SER A 136 5.03 23.80 -7.10
CA SER A 136 4.38 22.58 -6.65
C SER A 136 3.07 22.30 -7.38
N VAL A 137 2.77 21.01 -7.59
CA VAL A 137 1.51 20.51 -8.17
C VAL A 137 0.92 19.46 -7.26
N ALA A 138 -0.37 19.56 -6.95
CA ALA A 138 -1.09 18.57 -6.17
C ALA A 138 -1.88 17.61 -7.07
N LEU A 139 -1.96 16.35 -6.66
CA LEU A 139 -2.61 15.27 -7.40
C LEU A 139 -3.55 14.49 -6.47
N LEU A 140 -4.83 14.39 -6.82
CA LEU A 140 -5.83 13.63 -6.08
C LEU A 140 -6.63 12.76 -7.04
N MET A 141 -6.16 11.57 -7.30
CA MET A 141 -6.77 10.61 -8.23
C MET A 141 -6.53 9.18 -7.72
N VAL A 142 -7.31 8.23 -8.22
CA VAL A 142 -6.96 6.80 -8.12
C VAL A 142 -5.68 6.51 -8.90
N ASN A 143 -5.15 5.31 -8.78
CA ASN A 143 -3.99 4.90 -9.57
C ASN A 143 -4.43 4.74 -11.04
N ARG A 144 -3.91 5.62 -11.91
CA ARG A 144 -4.23 5.68 -13.33
C ARG A 144 -3.07 6.31 -14.12
N PRO A 145 -2.95 6.05 -15.43
CA PRO A 145 -1.86 6.59 -16.25
C PRO A 145 -1.72 8.10 -16.13
N GLU A 146 -2.83 8.84 -16.13
CA GLU A 146 -2.85 10.30 -16.08
C GLU A 146 -2.30 10.88 -14.78
N HIS A 147 -2.39 10.11 -13.67
CA HIS A 147 -1.77 10.51 -12.40
C HIS A 147 -0.24 10.62 -12.57
N LEU A 148 0.38 9.57 -13.11
CA LEU A 148 1.83 9.56 -13.32
C LEU A 148 2.27 10.49 -14.44
N ILE A 149 1.47 10.70 -15.48
CA ILE A 149 1.75 11.65 -16.56
C ILE A 149 1.78 13.08 -16.02
N ALA A 150 0.77 13.47 -15.22
CA ALA A 150 0.72 14.81 -14.62
C ALA A 150 1.86 15.01 -13.59
N ASP A 151 2.19 13.98 -12.84
CA ASP A 151 3.33 13.97 -11.90
C ASP A 151 4.65 14.16 -12.66
N LEU A 152 4.92 13.33 -13.67
CA LEU A 152 6.10 13.47 -14.55
C LEU A 152 6.19 14.84 -15.19
N ALA A 153 5.06 15.39 -15.66
CA ALA A 153 5.03 16.69 -16.27
C ALA A 153 5.46 17.80 -15.29
N SER A 154 5.05 17.73 -14.03
CA SER A 154 5.45 18.70 -13.02
C SER A 154 6.95 18.63 -12.74
N ILE A 155 7.50 17.42 -12.55
CA ILE A 155 8.93 17.25 -12.26
C ILE A 155 9.84 17.54 -13.46
N HIS A 156 9.32 17.44 -14.71
CA HIS A 156 10.04 17.91 -15.92
C HIS A 156 10.20 19.43 -15.95
N LEU A 157 9.33 20.16 -15.25
CA LEU A 157 9.47 21.62 -15.04
C LEU A 157 10.34 21.95 -13.81
N GLY A 158 10.87 20.95 -13.11
CA GLY A 158 11.56 21.13 -11.83
C GLY A 158 10.62 21.56 -10.68
N ALA A 159 9.31 21.32 -10.84
CA ALA A 159 8.30 21.53 -9.79
C ALA A 159 8.06 20.24 -9.01
N ALA A 160 7.93 20.32 -7.68
CA ALA A 160 7.64 19.16 -6.86
C ALA A 160 6.19 18.70 -7.03
N SER A 161 5.97 17.39 -7.05
CA SER A 161 4.64 16.80 -7.02
C SER A 161 4.22 16.39 -5.60
N THR A 162 2.93 16.48 -5.30
CA THR A 162 2.34 16.03 -4.04
C THR A 162 1.09 15.21 -4.34
N SER A 163 1.15 13.89 -4.15
CA SER A 163 -0.03 13.04 -4.23
C SER A 163 -0.76 13.01 -2.88
N ILE A 164 -2.08 13.17 -2.92
CA ILE A 164 -2.96 13.23 -1.76
C ILE A 164 -3.67 11.89 -1.60
N TYR A 165 -3.79 11.40 -0.36
CA TYR A 165 -4.58 10.20 -0.08
C TYR A 165 -6.06 10.42 -0.40
N ASN A 166 -6.66 9.49 -1.13
CA ASN A 166 -8.07 9.55 -1.57
C ASN A 166 -9.08 9.59 -0.40
N THR A 167 -8.64 9.16 0.79
CA THR A 167 -9.42 9.12 2.03
C THR A 167 -9.13 10.30 2.96
N MET A 168 -8.36 11.29 2.49
CA MET A 168 -7.98 12.43 3.32
C MET A 168 -9.20 13.36 3.57
N PRO A 169 -9.51 13.72 4.83
CA PRO A 169 -10.56 14.67 5.13
C PRO A 169 -10.32 16.05 4.47
N PRO A 170 -11.38 16.81 4.12
CA PRO A 170 -11.24 18.12 3.48
C PRO A 170 -10.38 19.13 4.26
N ALA A 171 -10.41 19.11 5.59
CA ALA A 171 -9.58 19.97 6.43
C ALA A 171 -8.09 19.68 6.29
N ASP A 172 -7.72 18.38 6.36
CA ASP A 172 -6.34 17.94 6.18
C ASP A 172 -5.86 18.16 4.74
N MET A 173 -6.76 17.97 3.75
CA MET A 173 -6.48 18.26 2.34
C MET A 173 -6.17 19.74 2.14
N ALA A 174 -6.96 20.64 2.73
CA ALA A 174 -6.72 22.08 2.64
C ALA A 174 -5.35 22.43 3.20
N TYR A 175 -4.99 21.87 4.35
CA TYR A 175 -3.68 22.06 4.96
C TYR A 175 -2.56 21.54 4.03
N VAL A 176 -2.66 20.30 3.54
CA VAL A 176 -1.62 19.65 2.72
C VAL A 176 -1.38 20.42 1.42
N VAL A 177 -2.43 20.83 0.71
CA VAL A 177 -2.30 21.58 -0.55
C VAL A 177 -1.71 22.97 -0.33
N ALA A 178 -2.13 23.65 0.74
CA ALA A 178 -1.61 24.97 1.12
C ALA A 178 -0.13 24.89 1.57
N ASP A 179 0.23 23.93 2.43
CA ASP A 179 1.60 23.73 2.88
C ASP A 179 2.53 23.30 1.74
N ALA A 180 2.02 22.48 0.80
CA ALA A 180 2.71 22.16 -0.44
C ALA A 180 2.92 23.38 -1.35
N GLY A 181 2.17 24.46 -1.17
CA GLY A 181 2.18 25.64 -2.04
C GLY A 181 1.68 25.34 -3.45
N ALA A 182 0.75 24.41 -3.60
CA ALA A 182 0.24 24.00 -4.90
C ALA A 182 -0.94 24.88 -5.31
N GLU A 183 -0.80 25.59 -6.42
CA GLU A 183 -1.87 26.41 -7.02
C GLU A 183 -2.67 25.63 -8.08
N LEU A 184 -2.13 24.51 -8.56
CA LEU A 184 -2.77 23.56 -9.47
C LEU A 184 -3.04 22.25 -8.72
N LEU A 185 -4.28 21.78 -8.83
CA LEU A 185 -4.68 20.43 -8.40
C LEU A 185 -5.27 19.69 -9.61
N VAL A 186 -4.76 18.47 -9.86
CA VAL A 186 -5.28 17.57 -10.90
C VAL A 186 -6.05 16.45 -10.21
N THR A 187 -7.31 16.23 -10.65
CA THR A 187 -8.22 15.31 -9.97
C THR A 187 -9.18 14.62 -10.94
N GLN A 188 -10.07 13.82 -10.42
CA GLN A 188 -11.20 13.22 -11.11
C GLN A 188 -12.53 13.59 -10.43
N ALA A 189 -13.64 13.46 -11.16
CA ALA A 189 -14.97 13.91 -10.75
C ALA A 189 -15.38 13.45 -9.35
N ALA A 190 -15.04 12.21 -8.98
CA ALA A 190 -15.39 11.63 -7.68
C ALA A 190 -14.88 12.43 -6.47
N PHE A 191 -13.78 13.17 -6.61
CA PHE A 191 -13.17 13.92 -5.49
C PHE A 191 -13.51 15.41 -5.49
N VAL A 192 -14.23 15.91 -6.48
CA VAL A 192 -14.63 17.33 -6.56
C VAL A 192 -15.42 17.79 -5.33
N PRO A 193 -16.37 17.01 -4.77
CA PRO A 193 -17.09 17.42 -3.56
C PRO A 193 -16.16 17.67 -2.35
N ALA A 194 -15.16 16.82 -2.14
CA ALA A 194 -14.19 16.98 -1.05
C ALA A 194 -13.30 18.22 -1.25
N ILE A 195 -12.85 18.45 -2.50
CA ILE A 195 -12.05 19.63 -2.86
C ILE A 195 -12.87 20.91 -2.68
N ARG A 196 -14.13 20.90 -3.11
CA ARG A 196 -15.05 22.01 -2.88
C ARG A 196 -15.19 22.34 -1.40
N ALA A 197 -15.38 21.30 -0.56
CA ALA A 197 -15.44 21.47 0.89
C ALA A 197 -14.13 22.05 1.46
N ALA A 198 -12.96 21.62 0.97
CA ALA A 198 -11.67 22.16 1.37
C ALA A 198 -11.54 23.66 1.03
N VAL A 199 -11.99 24.08 -0.16
CA VAL A 199 -11.97 25.50 -0.57
C VAL A 199 -12.98 26.33 0.24
N LEU A 200 -14.24 25.90 0.30
CA LEU A 200 -15.31 26.72 0.87
C LEU A 200 -15.33 26.75 2.40
N ASN A 201 -15.00 25.63 3.05
CA ASN A 201 -15.15 25.47 4.49
C ASN A 201 -13.82 25.53 5.25
N HIS A 202 -12.68 25.29 4.56
CA HIS A 202 -11.37 25.21 5.21
C HIS A 202 -10.33 26.17 4.61
N GLY A 203 -10.76 27.09 3.73
CA GLY A 203 -9.93 28.21 3.26
C GLY A 203 -8.80 27.82 2.33
N LEU A 204 -8.91 26.71 1.62
CA LEU A 204 -7.90 26.33 0.62
C LEU A 204 -7.89 27.37 -0.51
N GLU A 205 -6.75 28.01 -0.74
CA GLU A 205 -6.50 28.88 -1.87
C GLU A 205 -5.98 28.05 -3.07
N LEU A 206 -6.88 27.71 -3.99
CA LEU A 206 -6.57 26.99 -5.20
C LEU A 206 -6.88 27.87 -6.42
N ARG A 207 -5.97 27.93 -7.40
CA ARG A 207 -6.18 28.74 -8.62
C ARG A 207 -6.71 27.91 -9.78
N HIS A 208 -6.20 26.70 -9.96
CA HIS A 208 -6.54 25.86 -11.10
C HIS A 208 -6.91 24.45 -10.63
N LEU A 209 -8.01 23.93 -11.17
CA LEU A 209 -8.47 22.56 -10.93
C LEU A 209 -8.72 21.87 -12.27
N VAL A 210 -7.94 20.85 -12.59
CA VAL A 210 -8.16 19.99 -13.76
C VAL A 210 -8.95 18.76 -13.33
N VAL A 211 -10.09 18.51 -13.95
CA VAL A 211 -11.01 17.43 -13.57
C VAL A 211 -11.19 16.44 -14.71
N PHE A 212 -10.85 15.19 -14.48
CA PHE A 212 -11.12 14.05 -15.35
C PHE A 212 -12.52 13.46 -15.09
N ASP A 213 -13.00 12.66 -16.04
CA ASP A 213 -14.18 11.81 -15.94
C ASP A 213 -15.53 12.54 -15.83
N CYS A 214 -15.58 13.82 -16.24
CA CYS A 214 -16.83 14.57 -16.34
C CYS A 214 -16.76 15.71 -17.36
N ASP A 215 -17.92 16.22 -17.73
CA ASP A 215 -18.02 17.52 -18.39
C ASP A 215 -17.91 18.63 -17.32
N THR A 216 -16.81 19.37 -17.34
CA THR A 216 -16.56 20.44 -16.36
C THR A 216 -17.55 21.60 -16.46
N THR A 217 -18.31 21.71 -17.56
CA THR A 217 -19.37 22.72 -17.70
C THR A 217 -20.61 22.42 -16.87
N GLU A 218 -20.79 21.14 -16.46
CA GLU A 218 -21.87 20.71 -15.59
C GLU A 218 -21.51 20.84 -14.10
N LEU A 219 -20.23 21.07 -13.78
CA LEU A 219 -19.80 21.28 -12.40
C LEU A 219 -20.20 22.68 -11.92
N GLU A 220 -20.73 22.75 -10.71
CA GLU A 220 -20.94 24.03 -10.06
C GLU A 220 -19.61 24.79 -9.92
N PRO A 221 -19.57 26.09 -10.23
CA PRO A 221 -18.36 26.90 -10.05
C PRO A 221 -17.85 26.88 -8.62
N ILE A 222 -16.54 26.89 -8.44
CA ILE A 222 -15.89 27.08 -7.14
C ILE A 222 -15.27 28.47 -7.14
N ALA A 223 -15.65 29.31 -6.18
CA ALA A 223 -15.21 30.71 -6.13
C ALA A 223 -13.67 30.79 -6.09
N GLY A 224 -13.10 31.60 -6.98
CA GLY A 224 -11.65 31.80 -7.10
C GLY A 224 -10.89 30.69 -7.85
N VAL A 225 -11.56 29.58 -8.23
CA VAL A 225 -10.93 28.44 -8.91
C VAL A 225 -11.31 28.39 -10.39
N VAL A 226 -10.33 28.29 -11.27
CA VAL A 226 -10.55 28.05 -12.70
C VAL A 226 -10.64 26.56 -12.95
N LEU A 227 -11.83 26.08 -13.35
CA LEU A 227 -12.07 24.69 -13.70
C LEU A 227 -11.63 24.40 -15.13
N HIS A 228 -10.95 23.27 -15.35
CA HIS A 228 -10.49 22.81 -16.64
C HIS A 228 -10.89 21.36 -16.87
N SER A 229 -11.40 21.04 -18.06
CA SER A 229 -11.29 19.67 -18.56
C SER A 229 -9.84 19.41 -19.01
N PRO A 230 -9.36 18.16 -19.08
CA PRO A 230 -8.02 17.86 -19.62
C PRO A 230 -7.79 18.48 -20.99
N ALA A 231 -8.78 18.40 -21.90
CA ALA A 231 -8.69 18.96 -23.23
C ALA A 231 -8.55 20.50 -23.22
N SER A 232 -9.36 21.19 -22.40
CA SER A 232 -9.28 22.66 -22.29
C SER A 232 -7.99 23.12 -21.61
N PHE A 233 -7.46 22.30 -20.70
CA PHE A 233 -6.18 22.58 -20.04
C PHE A 233 -5.01 22.49 -21.03
N LEU A 234 -4.94 21.40 -21.80
CA LEU A 234 -3.90 21.20 -22.81
C LEU A 234 -3.93 22.24 -23.93
N GLN A 235 -5.11 22.77 -24.29
CA GLN A 235 -5.27 23.85 -25.27
C GLN A 235 -4.65 25.19 -24.84
N ARG A 236 -4.34 25.37 -23.54
CA ARG A 236 -3.65 26.58 -23.07
C ARG A 236 -2.26 26.74 -23.69
N GLY A 237 -1.64 25.63 -24.01
CA GLY A 237 -0.32 25.59 -24.59
C GLY A 237 0.78 26.15 -23.67
N PRO A 238 1.99 26.27 -24.19
CA PRO A 238 3.12 26.76 -23.41
C PRO A 238 3.05 28.26 -23.18
N GLY A 239 3.59 28.72 -22.05
CA GLY A 239 3.93 30.12 -21.86
C GLY A 239 5.10 30.56 -22.76
N PRO A 240 5.41 31.86 -22.80
CA PRO A 240 6.57 32.34 -23.54
C PRO A 240 7.85 31.68 -23.02
N ASP A 241 8.80 31.45 -23.90
CA ASP A 241 10.12 30.90 -23.65
C ASP A 241 10.12 29.43 -23.09
N PHE A 242 9.04 28.68 -23.33
CA PHE A 242 8.99 27.26 -22.98
C PHE A 242 9.79 26.41 -23.97
N ASP A 243 10.80 25.74 -23.46
CA ASP A 243 11.53 24.66 -24.14
C ASP A 243 11.50 23.42 -23.28
N PHE A 244 10.82 22.37 -23.74
CA PHE A 244 10.65 21.13 -22.99
C PHE A 244 12.00 20.47 -22.69
N GLU A 245 12.88 20.41 -23.69
CA GLU A 245 14.20 19.75 -23.54
C GLU A 245 15.09 20.53 -22.57
N GLN A 246 15.06 21.85 -22.63
CA GLN A 246 15.83 22.67 -21.71
C GLN A 246 15.25 22.59 -20.28
N SER A 247 13.92 22.55 -20.11
CA SER A 247 13.30 22.58 -18.79
C SER A 247 13.77 21.41 -17.92
N TRP A 248 13.72 20.17 -18.43
CA TRP A 248 14.11 19.02 -17.65
C TRP A 248 15.63 18.83 -17.52
N ARG A 249 16.43 19.28 -18.50
CA ARG A 249 17.91 19.20 -18.42
C ARG A 249 18.51 20.14 -17.37
N THR A 250 17.76 21.15 -16.95
CA THR A 250 18.18 22.06 -15.86
C THR A 250 17.80 21.56 -14.48
N VAL A 251 17.09 20.44 -14.37
CA VAL A 251 16.71 19.84 -13.09
C VAL A 251 17.93 19.20 -12.46
N ASP A 252 18.23 19.64 -11.22
CA ASP A 252 19.37 19.16 -10.43
C ASP A 252 18.99 17.97 -9.55
N SER A 253 20.00 17.19 -9.15
CA SER A 253 19.82 16.03 -8.25
C SER A 253 19.24 16.42 -6.88
N GLU A 254 19.55 17.62 -6.41
CA GLU A 254 19.10 18.14 -5.12
C GLU A 254 17.77 18.92 -5.21
N ASP A 255 17.24 19.18 -6.41
CA ASP A 255 15.88 19.72 -6.54
C ASP A 255 14.87 18.74 -5.92
N ILE A 256 13.82 19.30 -5.32
CA ILE A 256 12.76 18.48 -4.72
C ILE A 256 11.92 17.85 -5.81
N CYS A 257 11.96 16.53 -5.89
CA CYS A 257 11.20 15.74 -6.84
C CYS A 257 9.73 15.62 -6.40
N HIS A 258 9.51 15.31 -5.13
CA HIS A 258 8.16 15.15 -4.58
C HIS A 258 8.12 15.41 -3.09
N VAL A 259 6.90 15.73 -2.59
CA VAL A 259 6.62 15.91 -1.17
C VAL A 259 5.58 14.86 -0.76
N ILE A 260 5.90 14.08 0.26
CA ILE A 260 4.98 13.08 0.82
C ILE A 260 4.55 13.52 2.21
N TYR A 261 3.24 13.65 2.42
CA TYR A 261 2.70 14.01 3.72
C TYR A 261 2.47 12.77 4.59
N THR A 262 3.14 12.75 5.74
CA THR A 262 2.96 11.69 6.74
C THR A 262 1.96 12.15 7.79
N SER A 263 0.97 11.29 8.07
CA SER A 263 0.11 11.49 9.24
C SER A 263 0.93 11.17 10.50
N GLY A 264 1.58 12.18 11.07
CA GLY A 264 2.25 12.03 12.35
C GLY A 264 1.30 11.47 13.40
N THR A 265 1.76 10.56 14.27
CA THR A 265 0.96 10.00 15.38
C THR A 265 0.54 11.07 16.40
N THR A 266 1.04 12.30 16.27
CA THR A 266 0.96 13.35 17.29
C THR A 266 0.41 14.69 16.81
N GLY A 267 -0.03 14.87 15.56
CA GLY A 267 -0.48 16.18 15.10
C GLY A 267 -0.68 16.34 13.60
N THR A 268 -0.55 17.56 13.13
CA THR A 268 -0.67 17.98 11.74
C THR A 268 0.28 17.18 10.83
N PRO A 269 -0.15 16.77 9.62
CA PRO A 269 0.70 16.06 8.68
C PRO A 269 1.97 16.86 8.34
N LYS A 270 3.13 16.17 8.27
CA LYS A 270 4.40 16.78 7.89
C LYS A 270 4.73 16.45 6.44
N GLY A 271 5.08 17.45 5.66
CA GLY A 271 5.56 17.29 4.29
C GLY A 271 7.04 16.89 4.26
N VAL A 272 7.31 15.66 3.88
CA VAL A 272 8.67 15.13 3.71
C VAL A 272 9.15 15.47 2.30
N GLU A 273 10.15 16.34 2.18
CA GLU A 273 10.75 16.72 0.90
C GLU A 273 11.83 15.71 0.48
N LEU A 274 11.62 15.08 -0.69
CA LEU A 274 12.50 14.08 -1.28
C LEU A 274 13.05 14.60 -2.61
N SER A 275 14.39 14.60 -2.74
CA SER A 275 15.08 15.07 -3.93
C SER A 275 15.06 14.04 -5.07
N HIS A 276 15.44 14.44 -6.28
CA HIS A 276 15.65 13.52 -7.40
C HIS A 276 16.71 12.47 -7.07
N ARG A 277 17.77 12.84 -6.38
CA ARG A 277 18.81 11.92 -5.89
C ARG A 277 18.19 10.83 -4.99
N SER A 278 17.36 11.23 -4.04
CA SER A 278 16.69 10.29 -3.14
C SER A 278 15.77 9.32 -3.89
N ALA A 279 14.94 9.83 -4.79
CA ALA A 279 14.01 9.03 -5.59
C ALA A 279 14.74 7.99 -6.46
N LEU A 280 15.81 8.40 -7.15
CA LEU A 280 16.63 7.51 -7.98
C LEU A 280 17.36 6.46 -7.14
N ALA A 281 17.97 6.87 -6.02
CA ALA A 281 18.66 5.95 -5.12
C ALA A 281 17.73 4.86 -4.59
N CYS A 282 16.50 5.21 -4.18
CA CYS A 282 15.50 4.26 -3.69
C CYS A 282 15.04 3.28 -4.78
N ALA A 283 14.90 3.74 -6.03
CA ALA A 283 14.56 2.86 -7.15
C ALA A 283 15.72 1.91 -7.50
N ASP A 284 16.98 2.39 -7.48
CA ASP A 284 18.15 1.58 -7.81
C ASP A 284 18.46 0.49 -6.77
N VAL A 285 17.95 0.62 -5.54
CA VAL A 285 18.03 -0.43 -4.52
C VAL A 285 17.58 -1.79 -5.08
N TYR A 286 16.46 -1.80 -5.81
CA TYR A 286 15.88 -3.04 -6.36
C TYR A 286 16.75 -3.73 -7.39
N ARG A 287 17.55 -2.99 -8.17
CA ARG A 287 18.55 -3.57 -9.06
C ARG A 287 19.58 -4.44 -8.32
N THR A 288 19.89 -4.07 -7.09
CA THR A 288 20.86 -4.80 -6.26
C THR A 288 20.22 -5.91 -5.43
N VAL A 289 19.03 -5.68 -4.84
CA VAL A 289 18.41 -6.66 -3.94
C VAL A 289 17.65 -7.74 -4.70
N ALA A 290 17.11 -7.41 -5.86
CA ALA A 290 16.30 -8.28 -6.70
C ALA A 290 16.44 -7.88 -8.19
N PRO A 291 17.57 -8.16 -8.83
CA PRO A 291 17.77 -7.81 -10.23
C PRO A 291 16.78 -8.58 -11.11
N VAL A 292 15.90 -7.84 -11.79
CA VAL A 292 14.87 -8.36 -12.69
C VAL A 292 15.02 -7.69 -14.04
N ALA A 293 14.92 -8.46 -15.12
CA ALA A 293 15.08 -7.93 -16.48
C ALA A 293 14.02 -6.87 -16.82
N PRO A 294 14.33 -5.88 -17.68
CA PRO A 294 13.35 -4.92 -18.19
C PRO A 294 12.11 -5.59 -18.80
N GLY A 295 11.02 -4.83 -18.94
CA GLY A 295 9.79 -5.34 -19.57
C GLY A 295 8.92 -6.20 -18.66
N ARG A 296 9.23 -6.31 -17.37
CA ARG A 296 8.34 -6.98 -16.42
C ARG A 296 7.11 -6.12 -16.15
N ARG A 297 6.02 -6.82 -15.81
CA ARG A 297 4.75 -6.19 -15.46
C ARG A 297 4.69 -5.91 -13.97
N LEU A 298 4.21 -4.73 -13.63
CA LEU A 298 3.91 -4.32 -12.27
C LEU A 298 2.43 -3.93 -12.19
N LEU A 299 1.85 -4.06 -11.00
CA LEU A 299 0.48 -3.65 -10.72
C LEU A 299 0.52 -2.48 -9.73
N SER A 300 0.09 -1.30 -10.19
CA SER A 300 -0.05 -0.12 -9.34
C SER A 300 -1.40 -0.15 -8.65
N ALA A 301 -1.40 -0.44 -7.36
CA ALA A 301 -2.62 -0.66 -6.58
C ALA A 301 -2.61 -0.03 -5.18
N PHE A 302 -1.43 0.22 -4.63
CA PHE A 302 -1.31 0.94 -3.37
C PHE A 302 -1.37 2.46 -3.62
N PRO A 303 -1.79 3.31 -2.66
CA PRO A 303 -1.90 4.74 -2.93
C PRO A 303 -0.56 5.38 -3.36
N LEU A 304 -0.55 6.13 -4.47
CA LEU A 304 0.63 6.88 -4.95
C LEU A 304 1.06 8.01 -3.99
N ALA A 305 0.24 8.34 -3.00
CA ALA A 305 0.62 9.17 -1.86
C ALA A 305 1.57 8.47 -0.87
N HIS A 306 1.83 7.16 -1.04
CA HIS A 306 2.71 6.38 -0.17
C HIS A 306 4.07 6.14 -0.82
N ALA A 307 5.16 6.33 -0.06
CA ALA A 307 6.53 6.21 -0.55
C ALA A 307 6.82 4.86 -1.24
N ALA A 308 6.36 3.74 -0.66
CA ALA A 308 6.62 2.40 -1.22
C ALA A 308 6.00 2.24 -2.62
N GLU A 309 4.77 2.74 -2.85
CA GLU A 309 4.13 2.68 -4.16
C GLU A 309 4.90 3.51 -5.18
N ARG A 310 5.29 4.74 -4.81
CA ARG A 310 6.10 5.59 -5.70
C ARG A 310 7.41 4.91 -6.09
N VAL A 311 8.07 4.25 -5.17
CA VAL A 311 9.32 3.54 -5.50
C VAL A 311 9.04 2.36 -6.43
N VAL A 312 8.08 1.49 -6.12
CA VAL A 312 7.89 0.21 -6.83
C VAL A 312 7.18 0.39 -8.17
N THR A 313 6.15 1.24 -8.27
CA THR A 313 5.33 1.34 -9.48
C THR A 313 5.49 2.65 -10.24
N TYR A 314 6.36 3.56 -9.79
CA TYR A 314 6.65 4.80 -10.48
C TYR A 314 8.15 4.95 -10.81
N PHE A 315 9.04 5.04 -9.81
CA PHE A 315 10.46 5.29 -10.08
C PHE A 315 11.21 4.06 -10.59
N LEU A 316 10.93 2.88 -10.04
CA LEU A 316 11.54 1.63 -10.50
C LEU A 316 11.25 1.35 -11.99
N PRO A 317 10.01 1.46 -12.50
CA PRO A 317 9.73 1.34 -13.93
C PRO A 317 10.51 2.33 -14.78
N ILE A 318 10.63 3.57 -14.34
CA ILE A 318 11.39 4.62 -15.04
C ILE A 318 12.88 4.26 -15.11
N VAL A 319 13.46 3.77 -14.01
CA VAL A 319 14.89 3.44 -13.96
C VAL A 319 15.23 2.18 -14.75
N GLN A 320 14.37 1.15 -14.70
CA GLN A 320 14.67 -0.17 -15.24
C GLN A 320 13.88 -0.54 -16.51
N GLY A 321 12.89 0.24 -16.91
CA GLY A 321 12.06 -0.05 -18.09
C GLY A 321 11.07 -1.17 -17.84
N HIS A 322 10.06 -0.96 -16.99
CA HIS A 322 9.00 -1.93 -16.74
C HIS A 322 7.63 -1.42 -17.18
N CYS A 323 6.71 -2.34 -17.46
CA CYS A 323 5.34 -2.01 -17.80
C CYS A 323 4.48 -1.92 -16.54
N VAL A 324 3.77 -0.81 -16.34
CA VAL A 324 2.85 -0.59 -15.21
C VAL A 324 1.41 -0.78 -15.67
N THR A 325 0.69 -1.69 -15.01
CA THR A 325 -0.76 -1.82 -15.13
C THR A 325 -1.40 -1.16 -13.93
N PHE A 326 -2.41 -0.32 -14.16
CA PHE A 326 -3.07 0.43 -13.10
C PHE A 326 -4.32 -0.26 -12.60
N CYS A 327 -4.49 -0.29 -11.26
CA CYS A 327 -5.69 -0.73 -10.58
C CYS A 327 -6.57 0.48 -10.29
N ASP A 328 -7.57 0.71 -11.10
CA ASP A 328 -8.56 1.79 -10.96
C ASP A 328 -9.66 1.46 -9.96
N ASP A 329 -9.91 0.16 -9.71
CA ASP A 329 -10.88 -0.35 -8.75
C ASP A 329 -10.26 -1.38 -7.80
N VAL A 330 -9.88 -0.93 -6.60
CA VAL A 330 -9.26 -1.78 -5.56
C VAL A 330 -10.15 -2.96 -5.11
N ARG A 331 -11.47 -2.90 -5.37
CA ARG A 331 -12.39 -4.02 -5.08
C ARG A 331 -12.14 -5.22 -5.99
N GLN A 332 -11.54 -5.00 -7.15
CA GLN A 332 -11.18 -6.02 -8.13
C GLN A 332 -9.71 -6.47 -8.01
N LEU A 333 -8.98 -6.04 -7.00
CA LEU A 333 -7.54 -6.25 -6.88
C LEU A 333 -7.14 -7.73 -7.02
N SER A 334 -7.87 -8.65 -6.41
CA SER A 334 -7.60 -10.09 -6.51
C SER A 334 -7.67 -10.59 -7.97
N ARG A 335 -8.63 -10.08 -8.75
CA ARG A 335 -8.73 -10.35 -10.19
C ARG A 335 -7.52 -9.77 -10.93
N TYR A 336 -7.16 -8.54 -10.63
CA TYR A 336 -6.04 -7.86 -11.28
C TYR A 336 -4.70 -8.56 -11.02
N TYR A 337 -4.49 -9.09 -9.82
CA TYR A 337 -3.31 -9.92 -9.54
C TYR A 337 -3.25 -11.16 -10.46
N ILE A 338 -4.38 -11.86 -10.65
CA ILE A 338 -4.47 -13.06 -11.51
C ILE A 338 -4.20 -12.71 -12.98
N GLU A 339 -4.71 -11.57 -13.46
CA GLU A 339 -4.57 -11.14 -14.86
C GLU A 339 -3.19 -10.57 -15.15
N VAL A 340 -2.65 -9.75 -14.24
CA VAL A 340 -1.36 -9.05 -14.43
C VAL A 340 -0.18 -9.95 -14.10
N ARG A 341 -0.23 -10.74 -13.04
CA ARG A 341 0.88 -11.56 -12.51
C ARG A 341 2.15 -10.72 -12.35
N PRO A 342 2.15 -9.75 -11.44
CA PRO A 342 3.23 -8.78 -11.32
C PRO A 342 4.54 -9.44 -10.89
N ALA A 343 5.67 -8.95 -11.42
CA ALA A 343 7.01 -9.45 -11.05
C ALA A 343 7.52 -8.86 -9.73
N TYR A 344 7.24 -7.58 -9.49
CA TYR A 344 7.52 -6.93 -8.21
C TYR A 344 6.22 -6.58 -7.51
N VAL A 345 6.18 -6.80 -6.20
CA VAL A 345 5.05 -6.42 -5.36
C VAL A 345 5.54 -5.87 -4.02
N PHE A 346 4.87 -4.83 -3.54
CA PHE A 346 4.94 -4.44 -2.14
C PHE A 346 3.67 -4.92 -1.44
N MET A 347 3.85 -5.62 -0.31
CA MET A 347 2.76 -6.23 0.43
C MET A 347 2.80 -5.82 1.90
N THR A 348 1.63 -5.53 2.45
CA THR A 348 1.47 -5.46 3.90
C THR A 348 1.18 -6.85 4.46
N PRO A 349 1.45 -7.12 5.75
CA PRO A 349 1.04 -8.37 6.39
C PRO A 349 -0.44 -8.69 6.19
N ARG A 350 -1.31 -7.68 6.26
CA ARG A 350 -2.75 -7.83 6.01
C ARG A 350 -3.06 -8.31 4.60
N SER A 351 -2.33 -7.83 3.60
CA SER A 351 -2.48 -8.33 2.22
C SER A 351 -2.12 -9.81 2.12
N LEU A 352 -1.03 -10.22 2.76
CA LEU A 352 -0.62 -11.63 2.81
C LEU A 352 -1.65 -12.51 3.53
N GLU A 353 -2.19 -12.06 4.67
CA GLU A 353 -3.25 -12.79 5.39
C GLU A 353 -4.46 -13.06 4.48
N ARG A 354 -4.84 -12.10 3.69
CA ARG A 354 -5.95 -12.22 2.71
C ARG A 354 -5.63 -13.20 1.59
N PHE A 355 -4.44 -13.12 1.02
CA PHE A 355 -4.01 -14.11 0.03
C PHE A 355 -3.99 -15.52 0.62
N LYS A 356 -3.48 -15.68 1.85
CA LYS A 356 -3.50 -16.95 2.57
C LYS A 356 -4.92 -17.48 2.73
N ALA A 357 -5.84 -16.68 3.25
CA ALA A 357 -7.24 -17.06 3.43
C ALA A 357 -7.91 -17.45 2.10
N THR A 358 -7.59 -16.73 1.00
CA THR A 358 -8.09 -17.05 -0.34
C THR A 358 -7.53 -18.38 -0.84
N ILE A 359 -6.24 -18.64 -0.65
CA ILE A 359 -5.58 -19.91 -1.01
C ILE A 359 -6.21 -21.07 -0.23
N GLU A 360 -6.34 -20.95 1.09
CA GLU A 360 -6.92 -21.98 1.96
C GLU A 360 -8.36 -22.28 1.57
N ARG A 361 -9.15 -21.26 1.24
CA ARG A 361 -10.50 -21.40 0.71
C ARG A 361 -10.50 -22.12 -0.66
N ASN A 362 -9.63 -21.74 -1.58
CA ASN A 362 -9.54 -22.39 -2.89
C ASN A 362 -9.19 -23.88 -2.77
N ILE A 363 -8.26 -24.22 -1.86
CA ILE A 363 -7.90 -25.61 -1.54
C ILE A 363 -9.11 -26.37 -0.93
N ALA A 364 -9.86 -25.74 -0.04
CA ALA A 364 -11.04 -26.34 0.57
C ALA A 364 -12.17 -26.61 -0.44
N LEU A 365 -12.29 -25.76 -1.45
CA LEU A 365 -13.30 -25.85 -2.52
C LEU A 365 -12.88 -26.74 -3.71
N GLU A 366 -11.64 -27.28 -3.73
CA GLU A 366 -11.20 -28.21 -4.77
C GLU A 366 -12.07 -29.48 -4.71
N GLU A 367 -12.71 -29.82 -5.81
CA GLU A 367 -13.69 -30.91 -5.89
C GLU A 367 -13.02 -32.29 -5.89
N ASP A 368 -11.85 -32.43 -6.55
CA ASP A 368 -11.11 -33.69 -6.57
C ASP A 368 -10.42 -33.93 -5.21
N PRO A 369 -10.84 -34.97 -4.43
CA PRO A 369 -10.24 -35.25 -3.13
C PRO A 369 -8.74 -35.54 -3.19
N THR A 370 -8.28 -36.16 -4.29
CA THR A 370 -6.86 -36.48 -4.48
C THR A 370 -6.06 -35.22 -4.69
N ARG A 371 -6.53 -34.34 -5.57
CA ARG A 371 -5.88 -33.07 -5.83
C ARG A 371 -5.89 -32.18 -4.58
N ARG A 372 -7.03 -32.10 -3.88
CA ARG A 372 -7.12 -31.37 -2.60
C ARG A 372 -6.11 -31.86 -1.57
N ALA A 373 -5.94 -33.19 -1.45
CA ALA A 373 -4.94 -33.78 -0.55
C ALA A 373 -3.51 -33.43 -0.99
N GLN A 374 -3.21 -33.45 -2.30
CA GLN A 374 -1.91 -33.05 -2.84
C GLN A 374 -1.62 -31.58 -2.56
N MET A 375 -2.59 -30.67 -2.73
CA MET A 375 -2.41 -29.25 -2.44
C MET A 375 -2.15 -29.02 -0.95
N ARG A 376 -2.90 -29.66 -0.06
CA ARG A 376 -2.67 -29.61 1.40
C ARG A 376 -1.27 -30.09 1.75
N ARG A 377 -0.88 -31.24 1.21
CA ARG A 377 0.45 -31.81 1.47
C ARG A 377 1.56 -30.88 0.95
N ALA A 378 1.37 -30.20 -0.19
CA ALA A 378 2.33 -29.25 -0.71
C ALA A 378 2.53 -28.03 0.24
N VAL A 379 1.46 -27.55 0.86
CA VAL A 379 1.52 -26.46 1.87
C VAL A 379 2.24 -26.94 3.15
N GLU A 380 1.86 -28.12 3.68
CA GLU A 380 2.50 -28.70 4.87
C GLU A 380 4.01 -28.90 4.66
N LEU A 381 4.36 -29.54 3.55
CA LEU A 381 5.74 -29.82 3.19
C LEU A 381 6.55 -28.52 3.01
N GLY A 382 5.92 -27.48 2.46
CA GLY A 382 6.52 -26.16 2.37
C GLY A 382 6.90 -25.60 3.73
N SER A 383 6.01 -25.71 4.69
CA SER A 383 6.28 -25.27 6.08
C SER A 383 7.36 -26.09 6.76
N GLU A 384 7.40 -27.42 6.53
CA GLU A 384 8.47 -28.32 7.04
C GLU A 384 9.85 -27.91 6.48
N VAL A 385 9.93 -27.70 5.16
CA VAL A 385 11.18 -27.31 4.49
C VAL A 385 11.65 -25.95 4.99
N PHE A 386 10.77 -24.98 5.05
CA PHE A 386 11.08 -23.66 5.58
C PHE A 386 11.60 -23.71 7.02
N ALA A 387 10.94 -24.45 7.91
CA ALA A 387 11.37 -24.60 9.32
C ALA A 387 12.79 -25.22 9.40
N ALA A 388 13.06 -26.22 8.58
CA ALA A 388 14.38 -26.85 8.52
C ALA A 388 15.47 -25.86 8.01
N GLU A 389 15.16 -25.05 7.01
CA GLU A 389 16.08 -24.01 6.49
C GLU A 389 16.38 -22.96 7.56
N GLN A 390 15.35 -22.48 8.28
CA GLN A 390 15.52 -21.46 9.33
C GLN A 390 16.30 -21.96 10.55
N SER A 391 16.18 -23.27 10.88
CA SER A 391 16.91 -23.89 11.99
C SER A 391 18.29 -24.43 11.60
N GLY A 392 18.62 -24.44 10.30
CA GLY A 392 19.84 -25.08 9.78
C GLY A 392 19.81 -26.61 9.88
N THR A 393 18.64 -27.22 10.08
CA THR A 393 18.46 -28.67 10.17
C THR A 393 18.54 -29.30 8.77
N PRO A 394 19.42 -30.29 8.52
CA PRO A 394 19.49 -30.93 7.21
C PRO A 394 18.20 -31.67 6.86
N LEU A 395 17.66 -31.39 5.68
CA LEU A 395 16.54 -32.15 5.14
C LEU A 395 16.96 -33.57 4.76
N THR A 396 16.10 -34.56 4.98
CA THR A 396 16.30 -35.91 4.48
C THR A 396 16.14 -35.95 2.95
N ASP A 397 16.77 -36.94 2.30
CA ASP A 397 16.64 -37.11 0.85
C ASP A 397 15.18 -37.40 0.41
N ALA A 398 14.40 -38.03 1.29
CA ALA A 398 12.98 -38.26 1.04
C ALA A 398 12.20 -36.94 0.97
N VAL A 399 12.36 -36.06 1.95
CA VAL A 399 11.74 -34.74 2.01
C VAL A 399 12.18 -33.87 0.81
N ARG A 400 13.47 -33.90 0.45
CA ARG A 400 13.98 -33.17 -0.71
C ARG A 400 13.37 -33.64 -2.04
N ARG A 401 13.19 -34.96 -2.21
CA ARG A 401 12.54 -35.51 -3.42
C ARG A 401 11.06 -35.12 -3.47
N GLU A 402 10.35 -35.27 -2.35
CA GLU A 402 8.94 -34.88 -2.28
C GLU A 402 8.77 -33.38 -2.52
N TRP A 403 9.61 -32.53 -1.93
CA TRP A 403 9.64 -31.10 -2.17
C TRP A 403 9.79 -30.72 -3.64
N ARG A 404 10.69 -31.39 -4.35
CA ARG A 404 10.85 -31.17 -5.79
C ARG A 404 9.62 -31.62 -6.56
N ALA A 405 9.02 -32.74 -6.21
CA ALA A 405 7.82 -33.28 -6.87
C ALA A 405 6.59 -32.39 -6.70
N THR A 406 6.48 -31.62 -5.63
CA THR A 406 5.36 -30.70 -5.38
C THR A 406 5.54 -29.31 -6.01
N GLY A 407 6.62 -29.07 -6.76
CA GLY A 407 6.95 -27.75 -7.31
C GLY A 407 5.88 -27.17 -8.22
N GLU A 408 5.28 -27.99 -9.08
CA GLU A 408 4.18 -27.55 -9.96
C GLU A 408 2.92 -27.25 -9.15
N THR A 409 2.53 -28.13 -8.22
CA THR A 409 1.38 -27.92 -7.34
C THR A 409 1.51 -26.60 -6.54
N ARG A 410 2.69 -26.29 -6.00
CA ARG A 410 2.94 -25.05 -5.29
C ARG A 410 2.81 -23.82 -6.19
N ARG A 411 3.29 -23.92 -7.44
CA ARG A 411 3.13 -22.84 -8.42
C ARG A 411 1.66 -22.65 -8.78
N GLU A 412 0.90 -23.73 -8.97
CA GLU A 412 -0.54 -23.66 -9.23
C GLU A 412 -1.31 -23.01 -8.06
N ILE A 413 -0.91 -23.30 -6.81
CA ILE A 413 -1.49 -22.66 -5.63
C ILE A 413 -1.23 -21.14 -5.67
N LEU A 414 0.00 -20.70 -5.94
CA LEU A 414 0.32 -19.28 -6.09
C LEU A 414 -0.40 -18.65 -7.29
N ALA A 415 -0.52 -19.38 -8.41
CA ALA A 415 -1.21 -18.92 -9.61
C ALA A 415 -2.71 -18.69 -9.37
N SER A 416 -3.33 -19.43 -8.44
CA SER A 416 -4.73 -19.25 -8.07
C SER A 416 -5.05 -17.88 -7.49
N VAL A 417 -4.02 -17.14 -7.08
CA VAL A 417 -4.09 -15.76 -6.56
C VAL A 417 -3.19 -14.78 -7.32
N GLY A 418 -2.58 -15.21 -8.45
CA GLY A 418 -1.76 -14.35 -9.32
C GLY A 418 -0.36 -14.04 -8.79
N LEU A 419 0.17 -14.85 -7.86
CA LEU A 419 1.50 -14.66 -7.26
C LEU A 419 2.59 -15.53 -7.86
N ASP A 420 2.28 -16.36 -8.85
CA ASP A 420 3.24 -17.27 -9.50
C ASP A 420 4.25 -16.56 -10.42
N GLY A 421 3.97 -15.31 -10.81
CA GLY A 421 4.88 -14.44 -11.57
C GLY A 421 5.80 -13.56 -10.71
N VAL A 422 5.65 -13.60 -9.39
CA VAL A 422 6.39 -12.70 -8.48
C VAL A 422 7.85 -13.16 -8.36
N GLU A 423 8.75 -12.30 -8.82
CA GLU A 423 10.20 -12.46 -8.71
C GLU A 423 10.73 -11.87 -7.39
N TYR A 424 10.06 -10.83 -6.87
CA TYR A 424 10.36 -10.26 -5.56
C TYR A 424 9.09 -9.68 -4.89
N ALA A 425 8.83 -10.09 -3.67
CA ALA A 425 7.80 -9.52 -2.81
C ALA A 425 8.45 -8.84 -1.59
N GLY A 426 8.42 -7.51 -1.54
CA GLY A 426 8.77 -6.76 -0.33
C GLY A 426 7.59 -6.77 0.65
N VAL A 427 7.82 -7.22 1.88
CA VAL A 427 6.80 -7.26 2.95
C VAL A 427 7.17 -6.25 4.01
N GLY A 428 6.30 -5.26 4.27
CA GLY A 428 6.64 -4.19 5.19
C GLY A 428 5.46 -3.35 5.66
N ALA A 429 5.75 -2.16 6.14
CA ALA A 429 4.84 -1.18 6.76
C ALA A 429 4.25 -1.61 8.11
N ALA A 430 4.30 -2.90 8.48
CA ALA A 430 3.90 -3.45 9.77
C ALA A 430 4.67 -4.76 10.05
N PRO A 431 4.77 -5.20 11.31
CA PRO A 431 5.37 -6.49 11.64
C PRO A 431 4.61 -7.66 11.02
N VAL A 432 5.33 -8.63 10.46
CA VAL A 432 4.79 -9.87 9.91
C VAL A 432 5.13 -11.05 10.81
N THR A 433 4.23 -12.04 10.92
CA THR A 433 4.50 -13.23 11.72
C THR A 433 5.35 -14.25 10.97
N VAL A 434 6.11 -15.03 11.73
CA VAL A 434 6.92 -16.12 11.18
C VAL A 434 6.05 -17.13 10.43
N ASP A 435 4.87 -17.48 10.96
CA ASP A 435 3.96 -18.47 10.37
C ASP A 435 3.41 -17.98 9.02
N LEU A 436 3.10 -16.68 8.91
CA LEU A 436 2.62 -16.10 7.66
C LEU A 436 3.72 -16.10 6.58
N MET A 437 4.93 -15.72 6.97
CA MET A 437 6.09 -15.80 6.08
C MET A 437 6.43 -17.24 5.71
N ALA A 438 6.38 -18.17 6.67
CA ALA A 438 6.61 -19.61 6.46
C ALA A 438 5.67 -20.18 5.39
N PHE A 439 4.38 -19.81 5.44
CA PHE A 439 3.38 -20.24 4.48
C PHE A 439 3.76 -19.84 3.04
N PHE A 440 4.09 -18.57 2.80
CA PHE A 440 4.40 -18.09 1.46
C PHE A 440 5.78 -18.51 0.96
N LEU A 441 6.80 -18.45 1.82
CA LEU A 441 8.14 -18.93 1.49
C LEU A 441 8.12 -20.44 1.24
N GLY A 442 7.34 -21.18 2.02
CA GLY A 442 7.09 -22.60 1.82
C GLY A 442 6.39 -22.92 0.50
N LEU A 443 5.54 -22.05 -0.02
CA LEU A 443 4.97 -22.16 -1.37
C LEU A 443 5.96 -21.77 -2.48
N GLY A 444 7.09 -21.14 -2.13
CA GLY A 444 8.10 -20.70 -3.09
C GLY A 444 7.99 -19.24 -3.50
N LEU A 445 7.16 -18.43 -2.84
CA LEU A 445 7.12 -16.98 -3.07
C LEU A 445 8.44 -16.35 -2.62
N SER A 446 9.05 -15.54 -3.48
CA SER A 446 10.31 -14.81 -3.17
C SER A 446 10.04 -13.60 -2.25
N ALA A 447 9.44 -13.85 -1.09
CA ALA A 447 9.11 -12.80 -0.12
C ALA A 447 10.30 -12.45 0.78
N ARG A 448 10.45 -11.16 1.08
CA ARG A 448 11.46 -10.62 1.99
C ARG A 448 10.86 -9.50 2.83
N GLU A 449 11.13 -9.52 4.11
CA GLU A 449 10.79 -8.38 4.96
C GLU A 449 11.63 -7.17 4.62
N GLY A 450 11.04 -6.00 4.78
CA GLY A 450 11.69 -4.72 4.56
C GLY A 450 11.30 -3.69 5.62
N TYR A 451 12.22 -2.81 5.93
CA TYR A 451 12.01 -1.64 6.78
C TYR A 451 12.33 -0.38 6.01
N GLY A 452 11.50 0.64 6.21
CA GLY A 452 11.71 1.96 5.64
C GLY A 452 10.69 2.96 6.14
N LEU A 453 11.00 4.20 5.90
CA LEU A 453 10.23 5.37 6.30
C LEU A 453 10.01 6.27 5.09
N THR A 454 9.04 7.16 5.18
CA THR A 454 8.90 8.24 4.19
C THR A 454 10.15 9.12 4.19
N GLU A 455 10.68 9.40 5.38
CA GLU A 455 11.87 10.23 5.58
C GLU A 455 13.17 9.61 5.03
N SER A 456 13.17 8.31 4.76
CA SER A 456 14.26 7.62 4.05
C SER A 456 13.96 7.36 2.57
N GLY A 457 12.91 8.00 2.02
CA GLY A 457 12.45 7.82 0.65
C GLY A 457 11.83 6.44 0.36
N GLY A 458 11.84 5.53 1.32
CA GLY A 458 11.31 4.16 1.19
C GLY A 458 12.25 3.12 1.79
N PRO A 459 12.84 2.22 0.98
CA PRO A 459 13.52 1.02 1.48
C PRO A 459 14.87 1.32 2.14
N THR A 460 14.93 1.27 3.47
CA THR A 460 16.14 1.47 4.27
C THR A 460 16.90 0.18 4.53
N ALA A 461 16.19 -0.90 4.86
CA ALA A 461 16.71 -2.25 4.97
C ALA A 461 15.82 -3.21 4.21
N LEU A 462 16.42 -4.05 3.36
CA LEU A 462 15.71 -5.06 2.58
C LEU A 462 16.47 -6.39 2.59
N GLY A 463 15.71 -7.48 2.69
CA GLY A 463 16.23 -8.82 2.46
C GLY A 463 16.61 -9.01 0.99
N ARG A 464 17.86 -9.41 0.71
CA ARG A 464 18.39 -9.68 -0.64
C ARG A 464 18.11 -11.13 -1.02
N LEU A 465 17.77 -11.39 -2.29
CA LEU A 465 17.51 -12.75 -2.77
C LEU A 465 18.76 -13.65 -2.71
N GLN A 466 19.95 -13.06 -2.91
CA GLN A 466 21.23 -13.78 -2.98
C GLN A 466 21.90 -13.97 -1.61
N GLN A 467 21.27 -13.51 -0.52
CA GLN A 467 21.84 -13.62 0.83
C GLN A 467 21.00 -14.54 1.72
N PRO A 468 21.62 -15.17 2.73
CA PRO A 468 20.86 -15.87 3.75
C PRO A 468 19.80 -14.96 4.38
N TYR A 469 18.57 -15.43 4.44
CA TYR A 469 17.44 -14.68 4.95
C TYR A 469 16.92 -15.35 6.23
N ARG A 470 16.77 -14.55 7.27
CA ARG A 470 16.17 -14.97 8.54
C ARG A 470 14.87 -14.21 8.75
N VAL A 471 13.77 -14.94 8.87
CA VAL A 471 12.45 -14.35 9.13
C VAL A 471 12.44 -13.59 10.47
N GLY A 472 11.75 -12.47 10.51
CA GLY A 472 11.76 -11.54 11.63
C GLY A 472 12.86 -10.46 11.51
N TYR A 473 13.65 -10.50 10.42
CA TYR A 473 14.64 -9.48 10.12
C TYR A 473 14.36 -8.81 8.77
N ALA A 474 14.32 -7.50 8.76
CA ALA A 474 14.08 -6.69 7.56
C ALA A 474 15.25 -6.72 6.54
N GLY A 475 16.34 -7.41 6.86
CA GLY A 475 17.53 -7.47 6.03
C GLY A 475 18.60 -6.47 6.43
N CYS A 476 19.65 -6.38 5.62
CA CYS A 476 20.76 -5.44 5.82
C CYS A 476 20.41 -4.06 5.27
N ALA A 477 21.20 -3.05 5.63
CA ALA A 477 21.10 -1.72 5.03
C ALA A 477 21.05 -1.79 3.51
N SER A 478 20.12 -1.07 2.91
CA SER A 478 20.00 -0.93 1.46
C SER A 478 21.23 -0.24 0.88
N PRO A 479 21.59 -0.50 -0.38
CA PRO A 479 22.69 0.21 -1.04
C PRO A 479 22.56 1.72 -0.90
N GLY A 480 23.64 2.38 -0.51
CA GLY A 480 23.64 3.83 -0.28
C GLY A 480 23.05 4.29 1.06
N MET A 481 22.57 3.36 1.89
CA MET A 481 22.07 3.63 3.25
C MET A 481 23.01 3.08 4.31
N GLU A 482 23.08 3.76 5.44
CA GLU A 482 23.77 3.32 6.64
C GLU A 482 22.78 3.22 7.80
N ILE A 483 22.96 2.19 8.63
CA ILE A 483 22.16 1.95 9.83
C ILE A 483 23.09 1.77 11.02
N LYS A 484 22.85 2.50 12.11
CA LYS A 484 23.47 2.25 13.41
C LYS A 484 22.41 2.24 14.51
N LEU A 485 22.74 1.70 15.66
CA LEU A 485 21.91 1.76 16.86
C LEU A 485 22.53 2.76 17.84
N ALA A 486 21.70 3.60 18.44
CA ALA A 486 22.06 4.40 19.58
C ALA A 486 22.17 3.53 20.86
N ASP A 487 22.70 4.07 21.96
CA ASP A 487 22.90 3.34 23.21
C ASP A 487 21.59 2.76 23.80
N ASP A 488 20.46 3.42 23.52
CA ASP A 488 19.12 2.97 23.93
C ASP A 488 18.43 2.03 22.91
N GLY A 489 19.14 1.66 21.84
CA GLY A 489 18.64 0.79 20.79
C GLY A 489 17.85 1.52 19.70
N GLU A 490 17.77 2.84 19.71
CA GLU A 490 17.13 3.59 18.63
C GLU A 490 17.87 3.39 17.31
N VAL A 491 17.13 3.09 16.24
CA VAL A 491 17.66 2.97 14.89
C VAL A 491 17.95 4.37 14.34
N LEU A 492 19.18 4.61 13.94
CA LEU A 492 19.64 5.84 13.32
C LEU A 492 20.00 5.58 11.86
N LEU A 493 19.62 6.50 10.97
CA LEU A 493 19.76 6.36 9.53
C LEU A 493 20.58 7.49 8.93
N ARG A 494 21.36 7.15 7.90
CA ARG A 494 22.06 8.12 7.05
C ARG A 494 22.20 7.54 5.65
N GLY A 495 22.20 8.38 4.60
CA GLY A 495 22.46 7.90 3.24
C GLY A 495 21.76 8.69 2.14
N THR A 496 21.89 8.19 0.92
CA THR A 496 21.43 8.86 -0.31
C THR A 496 19.92 8.90 -0.46
N GLY A 497 19.19 7.96 0.18
CA GLY A 497 17.72 7.91 0.16
C GLY A 497 17.05 8.89 1.13
N MET A 498 17.81 9.53 2.03
CA MET A 498 17.24 10.39 3.08
C MET A 498 16.56 11.64 2.51
N MET A 499 15.52 12.09 3.21
CA MET A 499 14.84 13.36 2.95
C MET A 499 15.79 14.54 3.01
N THR A 500 15.46 15.60 2.30
CA THR A 500 16.16 16.89 2.40
C THR A 500 15.77 17.61 3.69
N ARG A 501 14.45 17.70 3.97
CA ARG A 501 13.90 18.34 5.17
C ARG A 501 12.39 18.09 5.30
N TYR A 502 11.82 18.49 6.39
CA TYR A 502 10.38 18.72 6.51
C TYR A 502 10.02 20.09 5.92
N ARG A 503 9.04 20.10 5.01
CA ARG A 503 8.58 21.32 4.34
C ARG A 503 8.04 22.32 5.33
N ASN A 504 8.45 23.58 5.21
CA ASN A 504 8.04 24.69 6.07
C ASN A 504 8.25 24.49 7.59
N ASP A 505 8.98 23.44 8.00
CA ASP A 505 9.23 23.13 9.42
C ASP A 505 10.73 22.91 9.69
N PRO A 506 11.52 23.99 9.73
CA PRO A 506 12.95 23.89 10.03
C PRO A 506 13.24 23.36 11.43
N GLY A 507 12.37 23.66 12.41
CA GLY A 507 12.54 23.17 13.78
C GLY A 507 12.36 21.65 13.87
N ALA A 508 11.35 21.07 13.21
CA ALA A 508 11.21 19.62 13.13
C ALA A 508 12.37 18.98 12.36
N THR A 509 12.88 19.65 11.33
CA THR A 509 14.03 19.17 10.56
C THR A 509 15.28 19.08 11.43
N GLU A 510 15.63 20.16 12.15
CA GLU A 510 16.78 20.19 13.06
C GLU A 510 16.63 19.15 14.18
N ALA A 511 15.45 19.03 14.77
CA ALA A 511 15.18 18.06 15.82
C ALA A 511 15.28 16.59 15.35
N ALA A 512 15.08 16.32 14.05
CA ALA A 512 15.08 14.98 13.47
C ALA A 512 16.48 14.40 13.28
N PHE A 513 17.52 15.23 13.20
CA PHE A 513 18.89 14.78 13.01
C PHE A 513 19.73 14.99 14.28
N ASP A 514 20.78 14.20 14.46
CA ASP A 514 21.81 14.44 15.46
C ASP A 514 22.93 15.33 14.90
N GLU A 515 23.92 15.68 15.76
CA GLU A 515 25.05 16.54 15.41
C GLU A 515 25.93 15.95 14.29
N ASP A 516 25.94 14.63 14.12
CA ASP A 516 26.70 13.90 13.09
C ASP A 516 25.88 13.67 11.81
N GLY A 517 24.64 14.21 11.71
CA GLY A 517 23.76 14.09 10.56
C GLY A 517 23.01 12.75 10.46
N TRP A 518 22.88 12.00 11.57
CA TRP A 518 22.06 10.82 11.62
C TRP A 518 20.60 11.15 11.92
N TYR A 519 19.71 10.64 11.09
CA TYR A 519 18.27 10.78 11.31
C TYR A 519 17.81 9.86 12.47
N LYS A 520 17.12 10.45 13.44
CA LYS A 520 16.53 9.77 14.60
C LYS A 520 15.14 9.24 14.23
N THR A 521 15.03 7.92 14.06
CA THR A 521 13.79 7.32 13.56
C THR A 521 12.67 7.26 14.61
N GLY A 522 13.02 7.25 15.87
CA GLY A 522 12.12 6.94 16.96
C GLY A 522 11.71 5.46 17.00
N ASP A 523 12.33 4.60 16.22
CA ASP A 523 12.10 3.16 16.18
C ASP A 523 13.23 2.42 16.90
N ILE A 524 12.92 1.41 17.70
CA ILE A 524 13.88 0.56 18.40
C ILE A 524 14.14 -0.69 17.60
N GLY A 525 15.39 -1.06 17.43
CA GLY A 525 15.80 -2.24 16.68
C GLY A 525 16.98 -2.98 17.29
N VAL A 526 17.31 -4.11 16.70
CA VAL A 526 18.51 -4.90 17.01
C VAL A 526 19.15 -5.36 15.69
N LEU A 527 20.47 -5.40 15.65
CA LEU A 527 21.24 -5.97 14.53
C LEU A 527 21.78 -7.34 14.95
N ASN A 528 21.65 -8.31 14.06
CA ASN A 528 22.30 -9.60 14.25
C ASN A 528 23.76 -9.57 13.75
N GLU A 529 24.47 -10.71 13.88
CA GLU A 529 25.87 -10.88 13.46
C GLU A 529 26.09 -10.66 11.95
N LEU A 530 25.03 -10.80 11.15
CA LEU A 530 25.06 -10.56 9.71
C LEU A 530 24.73 -9.12 9.33
N GLY A 531 24.51 -8.23 10.31
CA GLY A 531 24.08 -6.85 10.08
C GLY A 531 22.61 -6.72 9.62
N GLN A 532 21.78 -7.76 9.82
CA GLN A 532 20.36 -7.70 9.50
C GLN A 532 19.59 -7.03 10.64
N LEU A 533 18.74 -6.09 10.30
CA LEU A 533 17.92 -5.31 11.23
C LEU A 533 16.63 -6.07 11.59
N ARG A 534 16.33 -6.16 12.87
CA ARG A 534 15.04 -6.56 13.39
C ARG A 534 14.43 -5.41 14.16
N MET A 535 13.23 -5.02 13.77
CA MET A 535 12.45 -4.02 14.49
C MET A 535 11.88 -4.60 15.76
N VAL A 536 11.91 -3.81 16.84
CA VAL A 536 11.34 -4.17 18.14
C VAL A 536 10.02 -3.44 18.35
N ASP A 537 10.04 -2.10 18.35
CA ASP A 537 8.85 -1.26 18.46
C ASP A 537 9.21 0.23 18.26
N ARG A 538 8.21 1.11 18.38
CA ARG A 538 8.41 2.55 18.46
C ARG A 538 8.78 3.00 19.87
N LYS A 539 9.83 3.80 19.99
CA LYS A 539 10.34 4.31 21.27
C LYS A 539 9.26 5.00 22.13
N LYS A 540 8.39 5.80 21.49
CA LYS A 540 7.30 6.53 22.15
C LYS A 540 6.05 5.68 22.41
N GLU A 541 5.98 4.48 21.87
CA GLU A 541 4.81 3.59 22.00
C GLU A 541 5.09 2.41 22.93
N LEU A 542 6.35 2.22 23.36
CA LEU A 542 6.69 1.19 24.34
C LEU A 542 5.88 1.40 25.63
N ILE A 543 5.22 0.35 26.06
CA ILE A 543 4.52 0.27 27.34
C ILE A 543 5.58 0.02 28.44
N ILE A 544 5.68 0.93 29.40
CA ILE A 544 6.50 0.74 30.60
C ILE A 544 5.54 0.53 31.77
N ASN A 545 5.39 -0.71 32.23
CA ASN A 545 4.47 -0.98 33.32
C ASN A 545 4.96 -0.40 34.66
N SER A 546 4.11 -0.42 35.69
CA SER A 546 4.43 0.11 37.02
C SER A 546 5.66 -0.54 37.69
N ASN A 547 6.13 -1.70 37.18
CA ASN A 547 7.34 -2.38 37.64
C ASN A 547 8.59 -2.06 36.77
N GLY A 548 8.50 -1.07 35.86
CA GLY A 548 9.59 -0.65 35.00
C GLY A 548 9.95 -1.64 33.88
N LYS A 549 9.06 -2.56 33.50
CA LYS A 549 9.29 -3.49 32.40
C LYS A 549 8.80 -2.89 31.07
N ASN A 550 9.71 -2.84 30.08
CA ASN A 550 9.39 -2.44 28.72
C ASN A 550 8.69 -3.58 27.98
N MET A 551 7.57 -3.27 27.35
CA MET A 551 6.77 -4.19 26.56
C MET A 551 6.39 -3.55 25.23
N SER A 552 6.40 -4.33 24.16
CA SER A 552 5.98 -3.89 22.83
C SER A 552 4.47 -4.07 22.69
N PRO A 553 3.66 -2.99 22.60
CA PRO A 553 2.24 -3.11 22.32
C PRO A 553 2.00 -3.76 20.94
N VAL A 554 2.82 -3.46 19.94
CA VAL A 554 2.71 -4.05 18.60
C VAL A 554 2.90 -5.56 18.63
N LYS A 555 3.83 -6.09 19.44
CA LYS A 555 4.01 -7.53 19.64
C LYS A 555 2.75 -8.17 20.24
N ILE A 556 2.19 -7.56 21.30
CA ILE A 556 1.00 -8.06 22.00
C ILE A 556 -0.19 -8.08 21.04
N GLU A 557 -0.44 -6.98 20.35
CA GLU A 557 -1.54 -6.81 19.41
C GLU A 557 -1.46 -7.76 18.22
N SER A 558 -0.27 -7.92 17.65
CA SER A 558 -0.04 -8.86 16.55
C SER A 558 -0.30 -10.31 17.00
N ARG A 559 0.08 -10.69 18.23
CA ARG A 559 -0.21 -12.03 18.74
C ARG A 559 -1.71 -12.27 18.88
N ILE A 560 -2.46 -11.28 19.37
CA ILE A 560 -3.91 -11.40 19.51
C ILE A 560 -4.57 -11.52 18.14
N LYS A 561 -4.23 -10.66 17.18
CA LYS A 561 -4.77 -10.70 15.81
C LYS A 561 -4.52 -12.05 15.13
N ASN A 562 -3.31 -12.60 15.29
CA ASN A 562 -2.91 -13.84 14.62
C ASN A 562 -3.39 -15.12 15.31
N SER A 563 -3.99 -15.02 16.50
CA SER A 563 -4.52 -16.17 17.23
C SER A 563 -5.95 -16.56 16.83
N GLY A 564 -6.55 -15.84 15.86
CA GLY A 564 -7.89 -16.15 15.31
C GLY A 564 -8.33 -15.09 14.31
N THR A 565 -9.55 -15.23 13.77
CA THR A 565 -10.08 -14.40 12.69
C THR A 565 -11.11 -13.38 13.13
N LEU A 566 -11.53 -13.41 14.42
CA LEU A 566 -12.64 -12.59 14.89
C LEU A 566 -12.23 -11.18 15.32
N VAL A 567 -10.95 -10.95 15.66
CA VAL A 567 -10.41 -9.65 16.06
C VAL A 567 -10.01 -8.82 14.84
N GLY A 568 -10.63 -7.67 14.67
CA GLY A 568 -10.32 -6.69 13.63
C GLY A 568 -9.15 -5.79 14.03
N GLN A 569 -9.39 -4.88 14.96
CA GLN A 569 -8.34 -4.06 15.57
C GLN A 569 -8.18 -4.42 17.05
N VAL A 570 -6.98 -4.25 17.56
CA VAL A 570 -6.69 -4.37 18.99
C VAL A 570 -5.68 -3.32 19.38
N VAL A 571 -5.89 -2.69 20.54
CA VAL A 571 -4.97 -1.70 21.10
C VAL A 571 -4.65 -2.13 22.54
N ALA A 572 -3.37 -2.36 22.79
CA ALA A 572 -2.87 -2.74 24.12
C ALA A 572 -2.52 -1.51 24.95
N PHE A 573 -2.88 -1.53 26.23
CA PHE A 573 -2.59 -0.50 27.22
C PHE A 573 -1.93 -1.11 28.43
N GLY A 574 -1.06 -0.38 29.09
CA GLY A 574 -0.34 -0.89 30.29
C GLY A 574 0.71 0.09 30.80
N ASP A 575 0.86 1.24 30.15
CA ASP A 575 1.84 2.24 30.56
C ASP A 575 1.54 2.76 31.97
N SER A 576 2.54 2.67 32.85
CA SER A 576 2.42 3.00 34.29
C SER A 576 1.31 2.21 35.03
N ARG A 577 0.82 1.09 34.45
CA ARG A 577 -0.23 0.23 35.00
C ARG A 577 0.32 -1.11 35.49
N PRO A 578 -0.41 -1.84 36.36
CA PRO A 578 0.07 -3.10 36.93
C PRO A 578 0.07 -4.28 35.94
N PHE A 579 -0.78 -4.23 34.90
CA PHE A 579 -0.90 -5.28 33.89
C PHE A 579 -1.39 -4.71 32.55
N VAL A 580 -1.35 -5.51 31.50
CA VAL A 580 -1.79 -5.13 30.16
C VAL A 580 -3.29 -5.39 30.01
N THR A 581 -3.99 -4.39 29.42
CA THR A 581 -5.39 -4.48 29.01
C THR A 581 -5.53 -4.22 27.50
N ALA A 582 -6.67 -4.53 26.90
CA ALA A 582 -6.90 -4.31 25.47
C ALA A 582 -8.30 -3.78 25.15
N LEU A 583 -8.37 -2.85 24.18
CA LEU A 583 -9.58 -2.54 23.44
C LEU A 583 -9.58 -3.33 22.13
N ILE A 584 -10.72 -3.90 21.74
CA ILE A 584 -10.85 -4.80 20.60
C ILE A 584 -12.04 -4.37 19.74
N THR A 585 -11.89 -4.39 18.41
CA THR A 585 -13.01 -4.35 17.45
C THR A 585 -13.13 -5.69 16.73
N LEU A 586 -14.30 -5.99 16.17
CA LEU A 586 -14.50 -7.20 15.37
C LEU A 586 -13.97 -7.01 13.94
N ASP A 587 -13.51 -8.09 13.34
CA ASP A 587 -13.23 -8.15 11.90
C ASP A 587 -14.54 -8.48 11.17
N PRO A 588 -15.00 -7.65 10.22
CA PRO A 588 -16.28 -7.86 9.56
C PRO A 588 -16.38 -9.21 8.84
N GLU A 589 -15.31 -9.66 8.18
CA GLU A 589 -15.29 -10.93 7.45
C GLU A 589 -15.22 -12.14 8.40
N GLY A 590 -14.36 -12.03 9.41
CA GLY A 590 -14.27 -13.03 10.47
C GLY A 590 -15.59 -13.18 11.20
N LEU A 591 -16.31 -12.06 11.38
CA LEU A 591 -17.64 -12.03 11.99
C LEU A 591 -18.69 -12.73 11.11
N GLU A 592 -18.74 -12.47 9.80
CA GLU A 592 -19.67 -13.16 8.90
C GLU A 592 -19.48 -14.69 8.93
N VAL A 593 -18.22 -15.13 8.90
CA VAL A 593 -17.89 -16.57 8.99
C VAL A 593 -18.30 -17.13 10.34
N PHE A 594 -18.06 -16.39 11.44
CA PHE A 594 -18.40 -16.80 12.78
C PHE A 594 -19.93 -16.91 12.97
N GLN A 595 -20.69 -15.91 12.51
CA GLN A 595 -22.14 -15.89 12.56
C GLN A 595 -22.74 -17.11 11.85
N LYS A 596 -22.25 -17.41 10.64
CA LYS A 596 -22.70 -18.57 9.85
C LYS A 596 -22.42 -19.90 10.57
N ASN A 597 -21.28 -20.02 11.26
CA ASN A 597 -20.88 -21.25 11.93
C ASN A 597 -21.54 -21.46 13.31
N ASN A 598 -22.17 -20.42 13.86
CA ASN A 598 -22.78 -20.43 15.20
C ASN A 598 -24.29 -20.11 15.19
N ASP A 599 -24.95 -20.23 14.00
CA ASP A 599 -26.38 -19.99 13.80
C ASP A 599 -26.83 -18.58 14.30
N ILE A 600 -25.95 -17.58 14.19
CA ILE A 600 -26.26 -16.18 14.51
C ILE A 600 -26.79 -15.53 13.23
N GLU A 601 -27.89 -14.78 13.34
CA GLU A 601 -28.55 -14.15 12.19
C GLU A 601 -27.60 -13.16 11.49
N PRO A 602 -27.41 -13.28 10.15
CA PRO A 602 -26.60 -12.35 9.40
C PRO A 602 -27.17 -10.92 9.48
N GLY A 603 -26.29 -9.94 9.76
CA GLY A 603 -26.69 -8.54 9.90
C GLY A 603 -27.05 -8.14 11.34
N THR A 604 -26.92 -9.04 12.32
CA THR A 604 -26.97 -8.68 13.76
C THR A 604 -25.90 -7.61 14.01
N SER A 605 -26.29 -6.50 14.62
CA SER A 605 -25.41 -5.37 14.87
C SER A 605 -24.26 -5.72 15.83
N VAL A 606 -23.09 -5.08 15.66
CA VAL A 606 -21.96 -5.27 16.57
C VAL A 606 -22.34 -4.95 18.02
N HIS A 607 -23.28 -4.01 18.19
CA HIS A 607 -23.79 -3.64 19.50
C HIS A 607 -24.52 -4.81 20.20
N GLU A 608 -25.38 -5.52 19.46
CA GLU A 608 -26.09 -6.71 19.96
C GLU A 608 -25.13 -7.89 20.17
N LEU A 609 -24.07 -7.98 19.37
CA LEU A 609 -23.05 -9.01 19.46
C LEU A 609 -22.07 -8.78 20.62
N ALA A 610 -21.94 -7.57 21.13
CA ALA A 610 -21.01 -7.24 22.21
C ALA A 610 -21.30 -8.04 23.50
N ASP A 611 -22.58 -8.33 23.75
CA ASP A 611 -23.02 -9.13 24.91
C ASP A 611 -23.34 -10.58 24.56
N ASN A 612 -23.14 -10.98 23.30
CA ASN A 612 -23.37 -12.36 22.87
C ASN A 612 -22.34 -13.31 23.48
N ALA A 613 -22.79 -14.31 24.22
CA ALA A 613 -21.94 -15.24 24.96
C ALA A 613 -20.98 -16.03 24.05
N ALA A 614 -21.41 -16.41 22.85
CA ALA A 614 -20.57 -17.16 21.90
C ALA A 614 -19.46 -16.26 21.34
N VAL A 615 -19.75 -15.01 20.99
CA VAL A 615 -18.77 -14.03 20.52
C VAL A 615 -17.74 -13.75 21.62
N ARG A 616 -18.19 -13.49 22.86
CA ARG A 616 -17.30 -13.25 24.00
C ARG A 616 -16.41 -14.43 24.30
N ALA A 617 -16.96 -15.65 24.27
CA ALA A 617 -16.19 -16.88 24.48
C ALA A 617 -15.13 -17.10 23.37
N ALA A 618 -15.48 -16.83 22.12
CA ALA A 618 -14.55 -16.95 20.99
C ALA A 618 -13.41 -15.92 21.07
N LEU A 619 -13.72 -14.66 21.43
CA LEU A 619 -12.71 -13.62 21.65
C LEU A 619 -11.80 -13.97 22.84
N GLN A 620 -12.36 -14.44 23.95
CA GLN A 620 -11.56 -14.88 25.11
C GLN A 620 -10.62 -16.02 24.70
N ALA A 621 -11.13 -17.02 23.99
CA ALA A 621 -10.28 -18.13 23.52
C ALA A 621 -9.18 -17.67 22.55
N GLN A 622 -9.44 -16.64 21.75
CA GLN A 622 -8.42 -16.04 20.87
C GLN A 622 -7.33 -15.33 21.69
N ILE A 623 -7.72 -14.57 22.72
CA ILE A 623 -6.80 -13.88 23.64
C ILE A 623 -5.99 -14.90 24.46
N ASP A 624 -6.62 -15.97 24.94
CA ASP A 624 -5.93 -17.02 25.74
C ASP A 624 -4.85 -17.71 24.90
N ARG A 625 -5.13 -18.06 23.65
CA ARG A 625 -4.12 -18.59 22.71
C ARG A 625 -2.97 -17.60 22.46
N ALA A 626 -3.26 -16.30 22.36
CA ALA A 626 -2.23 -15.29 22.25
C ALA A 626 -1.38 -15.20 23.52
N ASN A 627 -2.02 -15.23 24.69
CA ASN A 627 -1.37 -15.18 26.00
C ASN A 627 -0.43 -16.38 26.27
N GLU A 628 -0.69 -17.56 25.70
CA GLU A 628 0.22 -18.71 25.75
C GLU A 628 1.58 -18.40 25.10
N GLN A 629 1.61 -17.51 24.10
CA GLN A 629 2.80 -17.13 23.35
C GLN A 629 3.46 -15.84 23.85
N LEU A 630 2.88 -15.20 24.88
CA LEU A 630 3.37 -13.98 25.50
C LEU A 630 4.01 -14.27 26.86
N SER A 631 5.03 -13.48 27.21
CA SER A 631 5.61 -13.52 28.56
C SER A 631 4.55 -13.08 29.58
N GLU A 632 4.72 -13.49 30.82
CA GLU A 632 3.73 -13.24 31.88
C GLU A 632 3.36 -11.76 32.04
N VAL A 633 4.33 -10.85 31.88
CA VAL A 633 4.13 -9.40 31.99
C VAL A 633 3.40 -8.81 30.77
N GLU A 634 3.47 -9.46 29.61
CA GLU A 634 2.84 -9.03 28.36
C GLU A 634 1.41 -9.57 28.20
N ARG A 635 0.97 -10.50 29.05
CA ARG A 635 -0.36 -11.11 28.94
C ARG A 635 -1.46 -10.11 29.18
N VAL A 636 -2.44 -10.10 28.28
CA VAL A 636 -3.67 -9.30 28.44
C VAL A 636 -4.54 -9.92 29.52
N ARG A 637 -4.77 -9.16 30.59
CA ARG A 637 -5.54 -9.62 31.77
C ARG A 637 -7.01 -9.21 31.72
N ALA A 638 -7.31 -8.09 31.06
CA ALA A 638 -8.67 -7.63 30.86
C ALA A 638 -8.81 -6.98 29.49
N TRP A 639 -10.00 -7.07 28.91
CA TRP A 639 -10.29 -6.49 27.61
C TRP A 639 -11.74 -6.07 27.50
N THR A 640 -12.03 -5.18 26.55
CA THR A 640 -13.41 -4.80 26.21
C THR A 640 -13.58 -4.76 24.70
N LEU A 641 -14.75 -5.22 24.24
CA LEU A 641 -15.17 -5.12 22.86
C LEU A 641 -15.76 -3.72 22.61
N LEU A 642 -15.26 -3.03 21.61
CA LEU A 642 -15.84 -1.79 21.11
C LEU A 642 -16.89 -2.11 20.06
N THR A 643 -17.98 -1.37 20.14
CA THR A 643 -19.12 -1.48 19.21
C THR A 643 -19.10 -0.44 18.11
N GLU A 644 -18.20 0.53 18.22
CA GLU A 644 -18.00 1.60 17.25
C GLU A 644 -17.06 1.13 16.14
N ASP A 645 -17.40 1.50 14.90
CA ASP A 645 -16.52 1.33 13.75
C ASP A 645 -15.41 2.39 13.78
N TRP A 646 -14.21 1.97 13.33
CA TRP A 646 -13.06 2.85 13.16
C TRP A 646 -12.83 3.13 11.68
N PRO A 647 -13.29 4.27 11.16
CA PRO A 647 -13.10 4.58 9.75
C PRO A 647 -11.64 4.87 9.42
N VAL A 648 -11.23 4.44 8.23
CA VAL A 648 -9.89 4.74 7.71
C VAL A 648 -9.78 6.24 7.44
N GLY A 649 -8.71 6.87 7.96
CA GLY A 649 -8.55 8.33 7.91
C GLY A 649 -9.30 9.09 9.00
N GLY A 650 -10.03 8.38 9.88
CA GLY A 650 -10.73 8.95 11.04
C GLY A 650 -9.82 9.22 12.24
N ASP A 651 -10.44 9.39 13.41
CA ASP A 651 -9.74 9.72 14.65
C ASP A 651 -8.88 8.55 15.18
N GLU A 652 -9.24 7.30 14.89
CA GLU A 652 -8.58 6.10 15.39
C GLU A 652 -7.56 5.52 14.42
N LEU A 653 -7.79 5.67 13.11
CA LEU A 653 -6.95 5.09 12.08
C LEU A 653 -6.42 6.17 11.13
N THR A 654 -5.14 6.05 10.77
CA THR A 654 -4.57 6.86 9.68
C THR A 654 -5.10 6.40 8.32
N PRO A 655 -4.92 7.18 7.22
CA PRO A 655 -5.24 6.73 5.86
C PRO A 655 -4.52 5.42 5.46
N THR A 656 -3.44 5.06 6.13
CA THR A 656 -2.70 3.79 5.94
C THR A 656 -3.09 2.72 6.96
N MET A 657 -4.23 2.87 7.65
CA MET A 657 -4.77 1.94 8.66
C MET A 657 -3.87 1.76 9.90
N LYS A 658 -2.94 2.66 10.18
CA LYS A 658 -2.16 2.65 11.42
C LYS A 658 -2.97 3.26 12.56
N LEU A 659 -2.83 2.70 13.77
CA LEU A 659 -3.51 3.17 14.98
C LEU A 659 -3.05 4.58 15.38
N ARG A 660 -3.98 5.47 15.64
CA ARG A 660 -3.74 6.80 16.25
C ARG A 660 -3.86 6.66 17.78
N ARG A 661 -2.87 6.00 18.41
CA ARG A 661 -2.91 5.59 19.82
C ARG A 661 -3.30 6.72 20.77
N ARG A 662 -2.74 7.93 20.58
CA ARG A 662 -3.05 9.07 21.44
C ARG A 662 -4.53 9.47 21.36
N SER A 663 -5.10 9.52 20.17
CA SER A 663 -6.50 9.81 19.94
C SER A 663 -7.39 8.73 20.59
N ILE A 664 -7.06 7.46 20.37
CA ILE A 664 -7.74 6.30 20.95
C ILE A 664 -7.68 6.37 22.49
N THR A 665 -6.51 6.60 23.06
CA THR A 665 -6.33 6.70 24.52
C THR A 665 -7.18 7.82 25.11
N THR A 666 -7.25 8.98 24.45
CA THR A 666 -8.05 10.11 24.92
C THR A 666 -9.55 9.83 24.80
N LYS A 667 -9.98 9.30 23.64
CA LYS A 667 -11.41 9.05 23.36
C LYS A 667 -12.01 7.97 24.27
N TYR A 668 -11.24 6.93 24.56
CA TYR A 668 -11.72 5.77 25.33
C TYR A 668 -11.15 5.69 26.75
N ALA A 669 -10.68 6.83 27.32
CA ALA A 669 -10.03 6.88 28.63
C ALA A 669 -10.85 6.20 29.73
N ASP A 670 -12.14 6.49 29.83
CA ASP A 670 -13.03 5.91 30.87
C ASP A 670 -13.17 4.39 30.73
N ARG A 671 -13.22 3.87 29.49
CA ARG A 671 -13.28 2.43 29.24
C ARG A 671 -11.98 1.74 29.59
N ILE A 672 -10.85 2.38 29.28
CA ILE A 672 -9.51 1.88 29.61
C ILE A 672 -9.35 1.84 31.14
N ASP A 673 -9.68 2.92 31.84
CA ASP A 673 -9.58 2.99 33.30
C ASP A 673 -10.51 1.97 33.99
N GLY A 674 -11.69 1.74 33.45
CA GLY A 674 -12.63 0.71 33.92
C GLY A 674 -12.09 -0.71 33.86
N LEU A 675 -11.10 -1.01 33.01
CA LEU A 675 -10.46 -2.32 32.96
C LEU A 675 -9.46 -2.57 34.09
N TYR A 676 -9.09 -1.53 34.85
CA TYR A 676 -8.18 -1.60 36.00
C TYR A 676 -8.89 -1.47 37.36
N ALA A 677 -10.22 -1.24 37.36
CA ALA A 677 -11.03 -1.00 38.56
C ALA A 677 -11.35 -2.28 39.35
#